data_f0935499be73c0fcc707c2b296f59d90
#
_entry.id   f0935499be73c0fcc707c2b296f59d90
#
_cell.length_a   1.000
_cell.length_b   1.000
_cell.length_c   1.000
_cell.angle_alpha   90.00
_cell.angle_beta   90.00
_cell.angle_gamma   90.00
#
_symmetry.space_group_name_H-M   'P 1'
#
loop_
_entity.id
_entity.type
_entity.pdbx_description
1 polymer ?
#
loop_
_entity_poly.entity_id
_entity_poly.type
_entity_poly.pdbx_seq_one_letter_code
_entity_poly.pdbx_strand_id
1 'polypeptide(L)'
;MPRNTALELTRNIGIMAHIDAGKTTTTERILFYTGKIHRIGEVHEGAATMDYMEQERERGITITSAATTTYWRNYRINIIDTPGHVDFTVEVERSLRVLDGAVAVFCAKGGVESQSETVWHQAEKYHVPRIAYVNKMDIIGADFRNVMNMMRERLNANPAAIQLPIGVESSFRGVIDLVNMNAEIYYDEEGEDIRTEAIPEDMLEEAQEARAALIEAVADEDEELTMLYLEGEEIPSEMLKNAIRSATINNHAVPVCCGSSYRNKGVQPLLDAIVDYLPSPLDIPAVDALSRDGKNTIAVHSDDSEPFAALAFKIVSDSFVGKLAFCRVYSGAIKVGSVVLNCNKGKRERITKILLMHANSRTEVEEAYAGDIVAFVGLRETVTGETLTSEGRPLLMESMEFPEPVIKIAIEPKTKAGQEKLTVALAKLAEEDPTFRTYSDKETGQTIIAGMGELHLDIIVDRLIREFKVECRIGKPQVAYRETITKLVRTVGSYIRQGAGIKGVYGHCIVEFAPGKPGSGVVFENRTAPDVLPAEYVGAVEQGIREASASGVLGGYEVIDFSAALVGGSVNETDSCELAYKVAGSLAFREACDKGESALLEPFMNCEIVVPDEYLGDVMGNLNARRGQILDTDIRPGSQQCVHALVPLKEMFGYATDLRSRTQGRGTFSMHFDHYEEVAKNLVPKILGIIY
;
A
#
# COMPACT_ATOMS: atom_id res chain seq x y z
N MET A 1 -14.07 -0.85 -32.78
CA MET A 1 -12.91 -0.59 -33.66
C MET A 1 -11.77 -1.44 -33.16
N PRO A 2 -10.75 -1.83 -33.96
CA PRO A 2 -9.57 -2.47 -33.43
C PRO A 2 -8.88 -1.50 -32.46
N ARG A 3 -8.20 -2.03 -31.43
CA ARG A 3 -7.46 -1.22 -30.45
C ARG A 3 -6.42 -0.32 -31.16
N ASN A 4 -6.23 0.88 -30.63
CA ASN A 4 -5.34 1.87 -31.26
C ASN A 4 -3.84 1.58 -31.04
N THR A 5 -3.48 0.87 -29.97
CA THR A 5 -2.11 0.51 -29.60
C THR A 5 -2.05 -0.97 -29.30
N ALA A 6 -1.13 -1.71 -29.91
CA ALA A 6 -0.94 -3.13 -29.62
C ALA A 6 -0.59 -3.36 -28.14
N LEU A 7 -0.95 -4.52 -27.61
CA LEU A 7 -0.74 -4.85 -26.20
C LEU A 7 0.75 -4.89 -25.84
N GLU A 8 1.58 -5.37 -26.76
CA GLU A 8 3.05 -5.39 -26.67
C GLU A 8 3.64 -3.97 -26.46
N LEU A 9 2.99 -2.96 -27.05
CA LEU A 9 3.40 -1.54 -26.96
C LEU A 9 2.73 -0.81 -25.80
N THR A 10 2.16 -1.51 -24.84
CA THR A 10 1.54 -0.93 -23.65
C THR A 10 2.43 -1.16 -22.43
N ARG A 11 2.56 -0.16 -21.56
CA ARG A 11 3.24 -0.23 -20.27
C ARG A 11 2.30 0.32 -19.20
N ASN A 12 2.03 -0.46 -18.16
CA ASN A 12 1.24 -0.05 -17.01
C ASN A 12 2.17 0.06 -15.82
N ILE A 13 2.55 1.27 -15.48
CA ILE A 13 3.60 1.52 -14.50
C ILE A 13 3.11 2.33 -13.31
N GLY A 14 3.69 2.05 -12.14
CA GLY A 14 3.58 2.90 -10.96
C GLY A 14 4.85 3.71 -10.74
N ILE A 15 4.71 4.92 -10.23
CA ILE A 15 5.87 5.68 -9.73
C ILE A 15 5.78 5.67 -8.21
N MET A 16 6.76 5.03 -7.57
CA MET A 16 6.83 4.86 -6.13
C MET A 16 8.08 5.53 -5.57
N ALA A 17 7.97 6.16 -4.41
CA ALA A 17 9.08 6.86 -3.76
C ALA A 17 8.76 7.14 -2.29
N HIS A 18 9.78 7.43 -1.50
CA HIS A 18 9.58 8.09 -0.20
C HIS A 18 9.20 9.56 -0.38
N ILE A 19 8.79 10.21 0.71
CA ILE A 19 8.47 11.64 0.75
C ILE A 19 9.72 12.44 0.32
N ASP A 20 9.51 13.46 -0.48
CA ASP A 20 10.57 14.36 -0.98
C ASP A 20 11.65 13.70 -1.89
N ALA A 21 11.51 12.45 -2.34
CA ALA A 21 12.42 11.89 -3.36
C ALA A 21 12.30 12.58 -4.72
N GLY A 22 11.21 13.32 -4.94
CA GLY A 22 10.91 14.00 -6.20
C GLY A 22 10.00 13.20 -7.13
N LYS A 23 9.14 12.34 -6.57
CA LYS A 23 8.17 11.53 -7.30
C LYS A 23 7.28 12.39 -8.22
N THR A 24 6.51 13.32 -7.64
CA THR A 24 5.59 14.20 -8.39
C THR A 24 6.35 15.04 -9.42
N THR A 25 7.54 15.56 -9.08
CA THR A 25 8.41 16.28 -10.04
C THR A 25 8.80 15.39 -11.21
N THR A 26 9.17 14.13 -10.96
CA THR A 26 9.52 13.18 -12.02
C THR A 26 8.32 12.88 -12.91
N THR A 27 7.15 12.66 -12.33
CA THR A 27 5.89 12.43 -13.07
C THR A 27 5.53 13.65 -13.93
N GLU A 28 5.62 14.87 -13.40
CA GLU A 28 5.37 16.11 -14.17
C GLU A 28 6.34 16.26 -15.36
N ARG A 29 7.63 15.93 -15.19
CA ARG A 29 8.62 15.95 -16.28
C ARG A 29 8.33 14.89 -17.35
N ILE A 30 7.93 13.69 -16.94
CA ILE A 30 7.46 12.64 -17.87
C ILE A 30 6.29 13.17 -18.71
N LEU A 31 5.30 13.80 -18.08
CA LEU A 31 4.14 14.35 -18.78
C LEU A 31 4.51 15.51 -19.71
N PHE A 32 5.48 16.34 -19.34
CA PHE A 32 5.98 17.43 -20.16
C PHE A 32 6.68 16.89 -21.42
N TYR A 33 7.67 16.03 -21.29
CA TYR A 33 8.42 15.50 -22.46
C TYR A 33 7.58 14.60 -23.37
N THR A 34 6.52 14.03 -22.84
CA THR A 34 5.57 13.29 -23.68
C THR A 34 4.49 14.18 -24.31
N GLY A 35 4.59 15.50 -24.16
CA GLY A 35 3.69 16.48 -24.77
C GLY A 35 2.27 16.49 -24.17
N LYS A 36 2.09 15.87 -23.01
CA LYS A 36 0.80 15.81 -22.35
C LYS A 36 0.43 17.11 -21.64
N ILE A 37 1.42 17.79 -21.09
CA ILE A 37 1.30 19.13 -20.52
C ILE A 37 2.24 20.09 -21.26
N HIS A 38 1.83 21.36 -21.38
CA HIS A 38 2.58 22.37 -22.10
C HIS A 38 3.43 23.29 -21.20
N ARG A 39 3.27 23.17 -19.90
CA ARG A 39 4.03 23.92 -18.90
C ARG A 39 4.38 22.98 -17.75
N ILE A 40 5.59 23.12 -17.28
CA ILE A 40 6.09 22.38 -16.12
C ILE A 40 5.42 22.98 -14.88
N GLY A 41 4.66 22.15 -14.14
CA GLY A 41 4.09 22.50 -12.83
C GLY A 41 5.14 22.26 -11.74
N GLU A 42 5.41 23.30 -10.93
CA GLU A 42 6.27 23.14 -9.76
C GLU A 42 5.45 22.72 -8.53
N VAL A 43 5.90 21.68 -7.85
CA VAL A 43 5.20 21.12 -6.66
C VAL A 43 5.12 22.16 -5.54
N HIS A 44 6.20 22.92 -5.33
CA HIS A 44 6.26 23.97 -4.29
C HIS A 44 5.32 25.15 -4.54
N GLU A 45 4.89 25.35 -5.79
CA GLU A 45 3.93 26.37 -6.17
C GLU A 45 2.48 25.87 -6.20
N GLY A 46 2.27 24.58 -5.89
CA GLY A 46 0.94 23.93 -5.98
C GLY A 46 0.39 23.84 -7.41
N ALA A 47 1.28 23.87 -8.40
CA ALA A 47 0.94 23.88 -9.83
C ALA A 47 1.02 22.50 -10.48
N ALA A 48 1.37 21.45 -9.73
CA ALA A 48 1.48 20.08 -10.25
C ALA A 48 0.13 19.55 -10.73
N THR A 49 0.11 18.97 -11.92
CA THR A 49 -1.10 18.47 -12.59
C THR A 49 -1.65 17.22 -11.91
N MET A 50 -0.75 16.35 -11.40
CA MET A 50 -1.12 15.10 -10.77
C MET A 50 -1.67 15.31 -9.36
N ASP A 51 -1.23 16.33 -8.63
CA ASP A 51 -1.74 16.70 -7.33
C ASP A 51 -2.99 17.60 -7.52
N TYR A 52 -4.14 16.99 -7.80
CA TYR A 52 -5.36 17.72 -8.16
C TYR A 52 -6.21 18.13 -6.95
N MET A 53 -6.01 17.51 -5.78
CA MET A 53 -6.71 17.90 -4.56
C MET A 53 -6.12 19.19 -3.97
N GLU A 54 -6.96 20.04 -3.37
CA GLU A 54 -6.47 21.25 -2.68
C GLU A 54 -5.51 20.90 -1.55
N GLN A 55 -5.78 19.81 -0.83
CA GLN A 55 -4.97 19.31 0.27
C GLN A 55 -3.58 18.83 -0.18
N GLU A 56 -3.48 18.21 -1.35
CA GLU A 56 -2.21 17.81 -1.95
C GLU A 56 -1.35 19.03 -2.28
N ARG A 57 -1.96 20.03 -2.91
CA ARG A 57 -1.29 21.28 -3.30
C ARG A 57 -0.84 22.11 -2.10
N GLU A 58 -1.69 22.24 -1.08
CA GLU A 58 -1.36 22.98 0.13
C GLU A 58 -0.24 22.32 0.95
N ARG A 59 -0.19 21.00 0.97
CA ARG A 59 0.77 20.23 1.77
C ARG A 59 2.01 19.80 1.00
N GLY A 60 1.97 19.86 -0.34
CA GLY A 60 3.06 19.40 -1.22
C GLY A 60 3.29 17.89 -1.21
N ILE A 61 2.25 17.11 -0.88
CA ILE A 61 2.31 15.64 -0.82
C ILE A 61 1.17 15.02 -1.62
N THR A 62 1.44 13.94 -2.34
CA THR A 62 0.40 13.13 -2.99
C THR A 62 -0.34 12.32 -1.94
N ILE A 63 -1.65 12.43 -1.91
CA ILE A 63 -2.57 11.75 -0.97
C ILE A 63 -3.25 10.58 -1.65
N THR A 64 -3.79 10.81 -2.85
CA THR A 64 -4.52 9.80 -3.61
C THR A 64 -3.77 9.46 -4.88
N SER A 65 -3.79 8.19 -5.27
CA SER A 65 -3.21 7.77 -6.54
C SER A 65 -3.93 8.42 -7.72
N ALA A 66 -3.19 9.00 -8.65
CA ALA A 66 -3.71 9.58 -9.88
C ALA A 66 -3.29 8.76 -11.09
N ALA A 67 -4.23 8.46 -11.98
CA ALA A 67 -3.94 7.73 -13.21
C ALA A 67 -3.87 8.68 -14.40
N THR A 68 -2.88 8.49 -15.25
CA THR A 68 -2.73 9.22 -16.52
C THR A 68 -2.21 8.31 -17.62
N THR A 69 -2.51 8.66 -18.87
CA THR A 69 -2.02 7.94 -20.05
C THR A 69 -1.22 8.89 -20.90
N THR A 70 -0.03 8.46 -21.31
CA THR A 70 0.86 9.20 -22.19
C THR A 70 1.47 8.30 -23.25
N TYR A 71 2.26 8.88 -24.19
CA TYR A 71 2.88 8.14 -25.27
C TYR A 71 4.36 8.53 -25.42
N TRP A 72 5.22 7.52 -25.58
CA TRP A 72 6.64 7.69 -25.84
C TRP A 72 7.12 6.67 -26.87
N ARG A 73 7.83 7.07 -27.90
CA ARG A 73 8.33 6.18 -28.97
C ARG A 73 7.27 5.21 -29.53
N ASN A 74 6.02 5.68 -29.71
CA ASN A 74 4.82 4.89 -30.09
C ASN A 74 4.32 3.89 -29.03
N TYR A 75 4.92 3.82 -27.85
CA TYR A 75 4.39 3.05 -26.72
C TYR A 75 3.36 3.88 -25.97
N ARG A 76 2.32 3.21 -25.54
CA ARG A 76 1.34 3.77 -24.60
C ARG A 76 1.79 3.48 -23.19
N ILE A 77 1.96 4.50 -22.39
CA ILE A 77 2.36 4.38 -20.99
C ILE A 77 1.20 4.85 -20.12
N ASN A 78 0.61 3.94 -19.37
CA ASN A 78 -0.35 4.26 -18.32
C ASN A 78 0.43 4.39 -17.02
N ILE A 79 0.36 5.55 -16.39
CA ILE A 79 1.10 5.86 -15.17
C ILE A 79 0.10 5.99 -14.03
N ILE A 80 0.35 5.29 -12.93
CA ILE A 80 -0.32 5.50 -11.65
C ILE A 80 0.70 6.13 -10.70
N ASP A 81 0.48 7.40 -10.38
CA ASP A 81 1.27 8.11 -9.36
C ASP A 81 0.77 7.70 -7.97
N THR A 82 1.64 7.09 -7.16
CA THR A 82 1.26 6.54 -5.85
C THR A 82 1.64 7.50 -4.72
N PRO A 83 0.88 7.56 -3.60
CA PRO A 83 1.32 8.33 -2.44
C PRO A 83 2.66 7.86 -1.89
N GLY A 84 3.44 8.78 -1.34
CA GLY A 84 4.70 8.45 -0.66
C GLY A 84 4.59 8.36 0.86
N HIS A 85 3.43 8.71 1.45
CA HIS A 85 3.25 8.77 2.89
C HIS A 85 2.70 7.45 3.47
N VAL A 86 3.22 7.04 4.61
CA VAL A 86 2.85 5.77 5.27
C VAL A 86 1.37 5.64 5.65
N ASP A 87 0.69 6.75 5.95
CA ASP A 87 -0.75 6.75 6.23
C ASP A 87 -1.59 6.31 5.01
N PHE A 88 -0.99 6.32 3.80
CA PHE A 88 -1.62 5.97 2.54
C PHE A 88 -1.01 4.72 1.88
N THR A 89 -0.33 3.87 2.63
CA THR A 89 0.28 2.63 2.12
C THR A 89 -0.71 1.71 1.42
N VAL A 90 -1.96 1.75 1.82
CA VAL A 90 -3.05 0.99 1.17
C VAL A 90 -3.34 1.51 -0.25
N GLU A 91 -3.23 2.81 -0.50
CA GLU A 91 -3.30 3.36 -1.86
C GLU A 91 -2.16 2.84 -2.75
N VAL A 92 -0.96 2.72 -2.16
CA VAL A 92 0.21 2.14 -2.85
C VAL A 92 -0.06 0.67 -3.17
N GLU A 93 -0.52 -0.11 -2.19
CA GLU A 93 -0.78 -1.54 -2.36
C GLU A 93 -1.87 -1.81 -3.41
N ARG A 94 -2.96 -1.04 -3.39
CA ARG A 94 -4.01 -1.11 -4.42
C ARG A 94 -3.47 -0.83 -5.82
N SER A 95 -2.60 0.16 -5.93
CA SER A 95 -1.99 0.53 -7.20
C SER A 95 -1.03 -0.55 -7.69
N LEU A 96 -0.12 -1.04 -6.84
CA LEU A 96 0.84 -2.09 -7.19
C LEU A 96 0.16 -3.37 -7.68
N ARG A 97 -1.00 -3.73 -7.13
CA ARG A 97 -1.76 -4.92 -7.53
C ARG A 97 -2.21 -4.92 -8.99
N VAL A 98 -2.36 -3.75 -9.59
CA VAL A 98 -2.89 -3.59 -10.96
C VAL A 98 -1.84 -3.12 -11.97
N LEU A 99 -0.60 -2.99 -11.53
CA LEU A 99 0.53 -2.56 -12.35
C LEU A 99 1.32 -3.75 -12.90
N ASP A 100 1.92 -3.55 -14.05
CA ASP A 100 2.80 -4.54 -14.68
C ASP A 100 4.26 -4.26 -14.31
N GLY A 101 4.61 -3.01 -14.01
CA GLY A 101 5.95 -2.60 -13.58
C GLY A 101 5.94 -1.34 -12.73
N ALA A 102 7.08 -0.98 -12.15
CA ALA A 102 7.20 0.21 -11.34
C ALA A 102 8.54 0.95 -11.55
N VAL A 103 8.51 2.25 -11.31
CA VAL A 103 9.71 3.10 -11.21
C VAL A 103 9.87 3.49 -9.74
N ALA A 104 10.95 3.02 -9.12
CA ALA A 104 11.32 3.37 -7.76
C ALA A 104 12.25 4.58 -7.76
N VAL A 105 11.78 5.73 -7.28
CA VAL A 105 12.55 6.97 -7.25
C VAL A 105 13.24 7.09 -5.89
N PHE A 106 14.57 7.16 -5.91
CA PHE A 106 15.43 7.36 -4.74
C PHE A 106 16.06 8.75 -4.77
N CYS A 107 16.26 9.35 -3.60
CA CYS A 107 17.04 10.59 -3.50
C CYS A 107 18.53 10.26 -3.52
N ALA A 108 19.33 10.89 -4.40
CA ALA A 108 20.76 10.66 -4.48
C ALA A 108 21.54 10.94 -3.18
N LYS A 109 20.97 11.77 -2.29
CA LYS A 109 21.53 12.11 -0.99
C LYS A 109 21.04 11.19 0.12
N GLY A 110 19.73 10.95 0.21
CA GLY A 110 19.10 10.14 1.27
C GLY A 110 19.19 8.63 1.01
N GLY A 111 19.28 8.24 -0.26
CA GLY A 111 19.34 6.83 -0.65
C GLY A 111 18.06 6.06 -0.31
N VAL A 112 18.21 4.90 0.29
CA VAL A 112 17.11 4.06 0.74
C VAL A 112 16.68 4.49 2.15
N GLU A 113 15.48 5.00 2.27
CA GLU A 113 14.84 5.40 3.51
C GLU A 113 13.80 4.36 3.95
N SER A 114 13.35 4.38 5.21
CA SER A 114 12.39 3.39 5.74
C SER A 114 11.10 3.28 4.93
N GLN A 115 10.63 4.42 4.42
CA GLN A 115 9.46 4.43 3.53
C GLN A 115 9.75 3.78 2.17
N SER A 116 10.98 3.94 1.65
CA SER A 116 11.41 3.23 0.44
C SER A 116 11.39 1.73 0.65
N GLU A 117 11.87 1.25 1.82
CA GLU A 117 11.85 -0.17 2.19
C GLU A 117 10.41 -0.71 2.24
N THR A 118 9.49 0.02 2.87
CA THR A 118 8.08 -0.38 2.96
C THR A 118 7.44 -0.56 1.58
N VAL A 119 7.58 0.44 0.70
CA VAL A 119 7.00 0.41 -0.65
C VAL A 119 7.69 -0.64 -1.51
N TRP A 120 9.00 -0.82 -1.34
CA TRP A 120 9.77 -1.85 -2.03
C TRP A 120 9.29 -3.26 -1.67
N HIS A 121 9.13 -3.57 -0.38
CA HIS A 121 8.60 -4.87 0.06
C HIS A 121 7.17 -5.12 -0.39
N GLN A 122 6.33 -4.07 -0.48
CA GLN A 122 5.00 -4.20 -1.08
C GLN A 122 5.09 -4.59 -2.56
N ALA A 123 6.01 -3.99 -3.32
CA ALA A 123 6.22 -4.36 -4.73
C ALA A 123 6.79 -5.78 -4.87
N GLU A 124 7.63 -6.24 -3.93
CA GLU A 124 8.10 -7.63 -3.87
C GLU A 124 6.96 -8.62 -3.60
N LYS A 125 6.07 -8.32 -2.67
CA LYS A 125 4.89 -9.14 -2.34
C LYS A 125 4.05 -9.44 -3.59
N TYR A 126 3.95 -8.49 -4.52
CA TYR A 126 3.20 -8.64 -5.78
C TYR A 126 4.09 -8.99 -6.98
N HIS A 127 5.37 -9.28 -6.76
CA HIS A 127 6.35 -9.62 -7.80
C HIS A 127 6.40 -8.59 -8.95
N VAL A 128 6.20 -7.30 -8.64
CA VAL A 128 6.21 -6.22 -9.64
C VAL A 128 7.63 -5.94 -10.10
N PRO A 129 7.97 -6.09 -11.40
CA PRO A 129 9.25 -5.71 -11.99
C PRO A 129 9.53 -4.22 -11.80
N ARG A 130 10.78 -3.85 -11.53
CA ARG A 130 11.14 -2.48 -11.13
C ARG A 130 12.35 -1.95 -11.87
N ILE A 131 12.32 -0.64 -12.13
CA ILE A 131 13.47 0.18 -12.47
C ILE A 131 13.72 1.15 -11.33
N ALA A 132 14.95 1.36 -10.92
CA ALA A 132 15.33 2.38 -9.96
C ALA A 132 15.77 3.67 -10.67
N TYR A 133 15.34 4.81 -10.15
CA TYR A 133 15.76 6.11 -10.64
C TYR A 133 16.35 6.94 -9.50
N VAL A 134 17.65 7.14 -9.53
CA VAL A 134 18.38 7.96 -8.55
C VAL A 134 18.25 9.42 -8.95
N ASN A 135 17.33 10.11 -8.31
CA ASN A 135 16.95 11.49 -8.57
C ASN A 135 17.73 12.47 -7.69
N LYS A 136 17.69 13.74 -8.05
CA LYS A 136 18.36 14.85 -7.33
C LYS A 136 19.89 14.74 -7.35
N MET A 137 20.47 14.34 -8.47
CA MET A 137 21.94 14.31 -8.66
C MET A 137 22.58 15.71 -8.58
N ASP A 138 21.79 16.77 -8.62
CA ASP A 138 22.20 18.19 -8.56
C ASP A 138 22.37 18.75 -7.15
N ILE A 139 21.96 18.02 -6.08
CA ILE A 139 22.03 18.53 -4.71
C ILE A 139 23.35 18.20 -4.03
N ILE A 140 23.74 19.02 -3.05
CA ILE A 140 24.96 18.80 -2.26
C ILE A 140 24.85 17.49 -1.46
N GLY A 141 25.85 16.63 -1.60
CA GLY A 141 25.92 15.30 -0.99
C GLY A 141 25.23 14.20 -1.81
N ALA A 142 24.94 14.43 -3.10
CA ALA A 142 24.47 13.39 -4.02
C ALA A 142 25.54 12.33 -4.27
N ASP A 143 25.23 11.06 -4.04
CA ASP A 143 26.13 9.92 -4.23
C ASP A 143 25.39 8.73 -4.84
N PHE A 144 25.55 8.54 -6.14
CA PHE A 144 24.94 7.44 -6.90
C PHE A 144 25.41 6.06 -6.42
N ARG A 145 26.71 5.90 -6.14
CA ARG A 145 27.29 4.62 -5.72
C ARG A 145 26.79 4.21 -4.33
N ASN A 146 26.67 5.18 -3.42
CA ASN A 146 26.12 4.93 -2.10
C ASN A 146 24.67 4.44 -2.17
N VAL A 147 23.83 5.03 -3.03
CA VAL A 147 22.44 4.55 -3.22
C VAL A 147 22.42 3.11 -3.71
N MET A 148 23.27 2.75 -4.67
CA MET A 148 23.40 1.38 -5.17
C MET A 148 23.79 0.39 -4.04
N ASN A 149 24.71 0.79 -3.17
CA ASN A 149 25.13 -0.04 -2.04
C ASN A 149 23.98 -0.19 -1.01
N MET A 150 23.28 0.90 -0.70
CA MET A 150 22.12 0.84 0.18
C MET A 150 21.00 -0.06 -0.40
N MET A 151 20.79 -0.09 -1.72
CA MET A 151 19.85 -1.02 -2.35
C MET A 151 20.26 -2.48 -2.13
N ARG A 152 21.57 -2.80 -2.21
CA ARG A 152 22.07 -4.16 -1.90
C ARG A 152 21.88 -4.53 -0.44
N GLU A 153 22.27 -3.64 0.46
CA GLU A 153 22.32 -3.91 1.89
C GLU A 153 20.93 -3.90 2.57
N ARG A 154 20.07 -2.93 2.21
CA ARG A 154 18.78 -2.72 2.87
C ARG A 154 17.61 -3.36 2.14
N LEU A 155 17.65 -3.43 0.81
CA LEU A 155 16.56 -3.97 0.01
C LEU A 155 16.84 -5.40 -0.48
N ASN A 156 18.02 -5.93 -0.21
CA ASN A 156 18.49 -7.22 -0.75
C ASN A 156 18.29 -7.32 -2.28
N ALA A 157 18.41 -6.17 -2.97
CA ALA A 157 18.22 -6.06 -4.40
C ALA A 157 19.53 -6.32 -5.14
N ASN A 158 19.44 -6.69 -6.43
CA ASN A 158 20.57 -6.75 -7.36
C ASN A 158 20.51 -5.54 -8.30
N PRO A 159 21.01 -4.33 -7.89
CA PRO A 159 20.97 -3.15 -8.73
C PRO A 159 22.02 -3.24 -9.84
N ALA A 160 21.59 -3.13 -11.08
CA ALA A 160 22.38 -3.12 -12.28
C ALA A 160 22.40 -1.70 -12.87
N ALA A 161 23.50 -0.96 -12.74
CA ALA A 161 23.60 0.37 -13.31
C ALA A 161 23.56 0.28 -14.84
N ILE A 162 22.57 0.91 -15.46
CA ILE A 162 22.51 1.09 -16.92
C ILE A 162 23.03 2.46 -17.35
N GLN A 163 23.23 3.35 -16.38
CA GLN A 163 23.75 4.69 -16.57
C GLN A 163 24.75 5.07 -15.47
N LEU A 164 25.67 5.97 -15.79
CA LEU A 164 26.49 6.66 -14.80
C LEU A 164 26.29 8.18 -14.92
N PRO A 165 26.32 8.93 -13.79
CA PRO A 165 26.20 10.38 -13.83
C PRO A 165 27.47 11.03 -14.33
N ILE A 166 27.35 12.05 -15.20
CA ILE A 166 28.46 12.91 -15.63
C ILE A 166 28.47 14.16 -14.75
N GLY A 167 29.43 14.21 -13.84
CA GLY A 167 29.48 15.22 -12.77
C GLY A 167 28.50 14.94 -11.64
N VAL A 168 28.63 15.68 -10.54
CA VAL A 168 27.79 15.60 -9.35
C VAL A 168 27.44 16.99 -8.86
N GLU A 169 26.36 17.10 -8.10
CA GLU A 169 25.90 18.37 -7.54
C GLU A 169 25.70 19.44 -8.63
N SER A 170 26.26 20.62 -8.45
CA SER A 170 26.15 21.73 -9.42
C SER A 170 26.84 21.42 -10.77
N SER A 171 27.75 20.44 -10.84
CA SER A 171 28.42 20.03 -12.05
C SER A 171 27.69 18.93 -12.84
N PHE A 172 26.57 18.40 -12.31
CA PHE A 172 25.78 17.37 -13.00
C PHE A 172 25.23 17.90 -14.33
N ARG A 173 25.70 17.33 -15.44
CA ARG A 173 25.42 17.81 -16.80
C ARG A 173 24.87 16.77 -17.75
N GLY A 174 24.88 15.49 -17.38
CA GLY A 174 24.43 14.41 -18.27
C GLY A 174 24.64 13.05 -17.69
N VAL A 175 24.42 12.02 -18.50
CA VAL A 175 24.55 10.62 -18.12
C VAL A 175 25.38 9.86 -19.18
N ILE A 176 26.10 8.84 -18.75
CA ILE A 176 26.71 7.85 -19.63
C ILE A 176 25.74 6.70 -19.79
N ASP A 177 25.41 6.34 -21.02
CA ASP A 177 24.69 5.13 -21.35
C ASP A 177 25.67 3.95 -21.43
N LEU A 178 25.58 3.03 -20.50
CA LEU A 178 26.45 1.85 -20.42
C LEU A 178 26.08 0.75 -21.43
N VAL A 179 24.87 0.79 -21.97
CA VAL A 179 24.43 -0.17 -22.98
C VAL A 179 24.98 0.18 -24.35
N ASN A 180 24.97 1.45 -24.74
CA ASN A 180 25.48 1.93 -26.03
C ASN A 180 26.89 2.53 -25.95
N MET A 181 27.44 2.68 -24.74
CA MET A 181 28.76 3.26 -24.47
C MET A 181 28.94 4.66 -25.09
N ASN A 182 28.01 5.54 -24.80
CA ASN A 182 28.04 6.94 -25.20
C ASN A 182 27.64 7.86 -24.04
N ALA A 183 27.81 9.16 -24.21
CA ALA A 183 27.41 10.16 -23.22
C ALA A 183 26.26 11.01 -23.77
N GLU A 184 25.22 11.22 -22.96
CA GLU A 184 24.13 12.14 -23.24
C GLU A 184 24.31 13.40 -22.39
N ILE A 185 24.63 14.51 -23.03
CA ILE A 185 24.94 15.78 -22.38
C ILE A 185 23.86 16.80 -22.67
N TYR A 186 23.42 17.48 -21.64
CA TYR A 186 22.35 18.51 -21.67
C TYR A 186 23.01 19.90 -21.78
N TYR A 187 22.61 20.66 -22.79
CA TYR A 187 23.18 21.99 -23.11
C TYR A 187 22.23 23.15 -22.75
N ASP A 188 20.99 22.85 -22.36
CA ASP A 188 20.01 23.83 -21.95
C ASP A 188 19.43 23.51 -20.54
N GLU A 189 18.69 24.45 -19.97
CA GLU A 189 18.02 24.27 -18.67
C GLU A 189 16.66 23.55 -18.81
N GLU A 190 16.07 23.56 -19.99
CA GLU A 190 14.77 22.94 -20.29
C GLU A 190 14.91 21.45 -20.60
N GLY A 191 16.15 20.97 -20.83
CA GLY A 191 16.45 19.57 -21.12
C GLY A 191 15.98 19.12 -22.50
N GLU A 192 15.88 20.03 -23.46
CA GLU A 192 15.50 19.74 -24.85
C GLU A 192 16.71 19.56 -25.77
N ASP A 193 17.83 20.29 -25.55
CA ASP A 193 19.07 20.16 -26.32
C ASP A 193 19.96 19.06 -25.69
N ILE A 194 19.64 17.81 -26.04
CA ILE A 194 20.43 16.65 -25.62
C ILE A 194 21.32 16.23 -26.79
N ARG A 195 22.63 16.10 -26.53
CA ARG A 195 23.60 15.66 -27.54
C ARG A 195 24.27 14.37 -27.11
N THR A 196 24.26 13.42 -28.03
CA THR A 196 25.03 12.18 -27.89
C THR A 196 26.48 12.41 -28.29
N GLU A 197 27.37 12.22 -27.35
CA GLU A 197 28.82 12.46 -27.52
C GLU A 197 29.63 11.22 -27.09
N ALA A 198 30.92 11.24 -27.34
CA ALA A 198 31.83 10.23 -26.80
C ALA A 198 31.92 10.38 -25.26
N ILE A 199 32.13 9.27 -24.57
CA ILE A 199 32.36 9.27 -23.12
C ILE A 199 33.62 10.12 -22.83
N PRO A 200 33.57 11.03 -21.82
CA PRO A 200 34.75 11.78 -21.40
C PRO A 200 35.92 10.86 -21.06
N GLU A 201 37.13 11.24 -21.52
CA GLU A 201 38.34 10.39 -21.39
C GLU A 201 38.63 9.99 -19.93
N ASP A 202 38.35 10.88 -18.98
CA ASP A 202 38.51 10.68 -17.52
C ASP A 202 37.48 9.72 -16.91
N MET A 203 36.39 9.42 -17.60
CA MET A 203 35.33 8.51 -17.16
C MET A 203 35.28 7.19 -17.95
N LEU A 204 36.12 7.04 -18.99
CA LEU A 204 36.05 5.88 -19.87
C LEU A 204 36.37 4.56 -19.16
N GLU A 205 37.40 4.54 -18.31
CA GLU A 205 37.78 3.35 -17.52
C GLU A 205 36.62 2.95 -16.54
N GLU A 206 36.08 3.93 -15.82
CA GLU A 206 34.93 3.71 -14.92
C GLU A 206 33.70 3.19 -15.68
N ALA A 207 33.43 3.72 -16.88
CA ALA A 207 32.32 3.27 -17.71
C ALA A 207 32.50 1.83 -18.21
N GLN A 208 33.74 1.44 -18.55
CA GLN A 208 34.07 0.07 -18.95
C GLN A 208 33.89 -0.92 -17.78
N GLU A 209 34.39 -0.57 -16.60
CA GLU A 209 34.19 -1.38 -15.39
C GLU A 209 32.69 -1.53 -15.03
N ALA A 210 31.94 -0.42 -15.08
CA ALA A 210 30.51 -0.44 -14.80
C ALA A 210 29.72 -1.25 -15.85
N ARG A 211 30.14 -1.18 -17.15
CA ARG A 211 29.53 -2.04 -18.17
C ARG A 211 29.83 -3.51 -17.92
N ALA A 212 31.04 -3.88 -17.53
CA ALA A 212 31.36 -5.26 -17.18
C ALA A 212 30.51 -5.75 -16.02
N ALA A 213 30.34 -4.95 -14.94
CA ALA A 213 29.47 -5.26 -13.81
C ALA A 213 27.99 -5.37 -14.20
N LEU A 214 27.52 -4.55 -15.17
CA LEU A 214 26.16 -4.65 -15.72
C LEU A 214 25.98 -5.99 -16.44
N ILE A 215 26.93 -6.39 -17.28
CA ILE A 215 26.89 -7.67 -18.01
C ILE A 215 26.87 -8.83 -17.03
N GLU A 216 27.74 -8.84 -16.02
CA GLU A 216 27.77 -9.86 -14.98
C GLU A 216 26.43 -9.98 -14.23
N ALA A 217 25.78 -8.84 -13.95
CA ALA A 217 24.51 -8.82 -13.24
C ALA A 217 23.34 -9.45 -14.01
N VAL A 218 23.44 -9.54 -15.35
CA VAL A 218 22.37 -10.07 -16.22
C VAL A 218 22.80 -11.28 -17.05
N ALA A 219 24.04 -11.74 -16.91
CA ALA A 219 24.60 -12.83 -17.73
C ALA A 219 23.78 -14.13 -17.61
N ASP A 220 23.26 -14.45 -16.44
CA ASP A 220 22.50 -15.68 -16.20
C ASP A 220 21.18 -15.78 -16.99
N GLU A 221 20.75 -14.68 -17.61
CA GLU A 221 19.52 -14.65 -18.42
C GLU A 221 19.69 -15.11 -19.86
N ASP A 222 20.94 -15.15 -20.37
CA ASP A 222 21.21 -15.48 -21.75
C ASP A 222 22.54 -16.25 -21.87
N GLU A 223 22.47 -17.52 -22.28
CA GLU A 223 23.63 -18.40 -22.42
C GLU A 223 24.63 -17.89 -23.48
N GLU A 224 24.15 -17.29 -24.57
CA GLU A 224 24.98 -16.76 -25.64
C GLU A 224 25.74 -15.52 -25.16
N LEU A 225 25.05 -14.63 -24.43
CA LEU A 225 25.69 -13.45 -23.79
C LEU A 225 26.79 -13.88 -22.81
N THR A 226 26.49 -14.89 -21.98
CA THR A 226 27.46 -15.46 -21.03
C THR A 226 28.69 -16.00 -21.74
N MET A 227 28.51 -16.73 -22.84
CA MET A 227 29.62 -17.27 -23.63
C MET A 227 30.50 -16.15 -24.24
N LEU A 228 29.87 -15.14 -24.88
CA LEU A 228 30.61 -14.01 -25.47
C LEU A 228 31.41 -13.23 -24.40
N TYR A 229 30.78 -13.05 -23.22
CA TYR A 229 31.48 -12.36 -22.12
C TYR A 229 32.69 -13.14 -21.61
N LEU A 230 32.59 -14.46 -21.46
CA LEU A 230 33.71 -15.33 -21.01
C LEU A 230 34.80 -15.43 -22.06
N GLU A 231 34.48 -15.36 -23.35
CA GLU A 231 35.45 -15.36 -24.46
C GLU A 231 36.08 -13.99 -24.67
N GLY A 232 35.58 -12.93 -24.05
CA GLY A 232 36.06 -11.55 -24.17
C GLY A 232 35.70 -10.93 -25.53
N GLU A 233 34.66 -11.43 -26.17
CA GLU A 233 34.13 -10.89 -27.41
C GLU A 233 33.20 -9.69 -27.19
N GLU A 234 33.00 -8.88 -28.24
CA GLU A 234 32.12 -7.70 -28.17
C GLU A 234 30.65 -8.14 -28.10
N ILE A 235 29.93 -7.67 -27.07
CA ILE A 235 28.51 -7.97 -26.86
C ILE A 235 27.66 -6.92 -27.59
N PRO A 236 26.78 -7.34 -28.53
CA PRO A 236 25.87 -6.44 -29.23
C PRO A 236 24.90 -5.75 -28.24
N SER A 237 24.66 -4.45 -28.43
CA SER A 237 23.78 -3.67 -27.56
C SER A 237 22.35 -4.23 -27.48
N GLU A 238 21.82 -4.78 -28.57
CA GLU A 238 20.49 -5.39 -28.61
C GLU A 238 20.39 -6.67 -27.75
N MET A 239 21.45 -7.49 -27.76
CA MET A 239 21.53 -8.69 -26.91
C MET A 239 21.57 -8.29 -25.43
N LEU A 240 22.39 -7.30 -25.08
CA LEU A 240 22.46 -6.78 -23.72
C LEU A 240 21.12 -6.17 -23.27
N LYS A 241 20.42 -5.43 -24.13
CA LYS A 241 19.07 -4.91 -23.85
C LYS A 241 18.07 -6.02 -23.55
N ASN A 242 18.07 -7.09 -24.35
CA ASN A 242 17.19 -8.21 -24.14
C ASN A 242 17.49 -8.94 -22.82
N ALA A 243 18.76 -9.13 -22.47
CA ALA A 243 19.14 -9.72 -21.19
C ALA A 243 18.73 -8.84 -19.99
N ILE A 244 18.95 -7.51 -20.07
CA ILE A 244 18.49 -6.57 -19.04
C ILE A 244 16.98 -6.64 -18.89
N ARG A 245 16.23 -6.68 -20.00
CA ARG A 245 14.77 -6.82 -19.98
C ARG A 245 14.34 -8.12 -19.31
N SER A 246 14.93 -9.25 -19.70
CA SER A 246 14.63 -10.56 -19.10
C SER A 246 14.91 -10.54 -17.59
N ALA A 247 16.09 -10.09 -17.17
CA ALA A 247 16.46 -9.97 -15.76
C ALA A 247 15.49 -9.07 -14.98
N THR A 248 15.00 -7.98 -15.59
CA THR A 248 14.04 -7.06 -14.98
C THR A 248 12.68 -7.74 -14.79
N ILE A 249 12.15 -8.38 -15.82
CA ILE A 249 10.83 -9.05 -15.79
C ILE A 249 10.84 -10.20 -14.78
N ASN A 250 11.93 -10.95 -14.68
CA ASN A 250 12.10 -12.06 -13.75
C ASN A 250 12.46 -11.58 -12.32
N ASN A 251 12.63 -10.28 -12.09
CA ASN A 251 13.09 -9.71 -10.82
C ASN A 251 14.47 -10.19 -10.35
N HIS A 252 15.35 -10.61 -11.27
CA HIS A 252 16.72 -11.03 -10.96
C HIS A 252 17.68 -9.84 -10.87
N ALA A 253 17.43 -8.78 -11.64
CA ALA A 253 18.17 -7.52 -11.55
C ALA A 253 17.23 -6.32 -11.63
N VAL A 254 17.69 -5.20 -11.07
CA VAL A 254 16.98 -3.93 -11.10
C VAL A 254 17.81 -2.92 -11.88
N PRO A 255 17.42 -2.54 -13.10
CA PRO A 255 18.10 -1.47 -13.83
C PRO A 255 18.08 -0.16 -13.06
N VAL A 256 19.21 0.51 -12.97
CA VAL A 256 19.34 1.78 -12.25
C VAL A 256 19.71 2.90 -13.21
N CYS A 257 18.83 3.90 -13.30
CA CYS A 257 19.02 5.17 -13.98
C CYS A 257 19.38 6.27 -12.99
N CYS A 258 19.91 7.38 -13.47
CA CYS A 258 20.17 8.56 -12.65
C CYS A 258 19.79 9.86 -13.35
N GLY A 259 19.52 10.90 -12.56
CA GLY A 259 19.18 12.21 -13.10
C GLY A 259 18.80 13.25 -12.06
N SER A 260 18.32 14.39 -12.53
CA SER A 260 17.72 15.44 -11.74
C SER A 260 16.45 15.93 -12.43
N SER A 261 15.30 15.44 -11.94
CA SER A 261 14.01 15.84 -12.49
C SER A 261 13.76 17.35 -12.34
N TYR A 262 14.23 17.95 -11.24
CA TYR A 262 14.13 19.39 -11.02
C TYR A 262 14.94 20.21 -12.04
N ARG A 263 16.11 19.71 -12.44
CA ARG A 263 16.97 20.32 -13.47
C ARG A 263 16.69 19.82 -14.88
N ASN A 264 15.63 19.07 -15.09
CA ASN A 264 15.22 18.57 -16.41
C ASN A 264 16.27 17.68 -17.10
N LYS A 265 17.05 16.91 -16.34
CA LYS A 265 18.13 16.05 -16.84
C LYS A 265 17.94 14.59 -16.46
N GLY A 266 18.09 13.67 -17.41
CA GLY A 266 17.99 12.22 -17.18
C GLY A 266 16.56 11.65 -17.24
N VAL A 267 15.55 12.45 -17.59
CA VAL A 267 14.14 11.97 -17.63
C VAL A 267 13.82 11.27 -18.95
N GLN A 268 14.36 11.76 -20.09
CA GLN A 268 14.16 11.10 -21.38
C GLN A 268 14.82 9.70 -21.41
N PRO A 269 16.07 9.52 -20.95
CA PRO A 269 16.66 8.19 -20.79
C PRO A 269 15.87 7.27 -19.83
N LEU A 270 15.24 7.81 -18.79
CA LEU A 270 14.34 7.05 -17.94
C LEU A 270 13.10 6.58 -18.73
N LEU A 271 12.51 7.44 -19.57
CA LEU A 271 11.39 7.07 -20.44
C LEU A 271 11.80 5.96 -21.43
N ASP A 272 13.00 6.02 -21.98
CA ASP A 272 13.53 4.96 -22.83
C ASP A 272 13.71 3.65 -22.06
N ALA A 273 14.25 3.70 -20.85
CA ALA A 273 14.38 2.53 -19.98
C ALA A 273 13.02 1.90 -19.62
N ILE A 274 11.99 2.72 -19.34
CA ILE A 274 10.62 2.23 -19.09
C ILE A 274 10.10 1.44 -20.29
N VAL A 275 10.29 1.95 -21.49
CA VAL A 275 9.82 1.31 -22.72
C VAL A 275 10.62 0.04 -23.02
N ASP A 276 11.95 0.10 -22.87
CA ASP A 276 12.85 -0.97 -23.27
C ASP A 276 12.86 -2.14 -22.26
N TYR A 277 12.77 -1.87 -20.93
CA TYR A 277 13.01 -2.88 -19.90
C TYR A 277 11.78 -3.29 -19.08
N LEU A 278 10.76 -2.42 -18.90
CA LEU A 278 9.55 -2.84 -18.16
C LEU A 278 8.61 -3.70 -19.00
N PRO A 279 7.89 -4.62 -18.38
CA PRO A 279 7.01 -5.55 -19.08
C PRO A 279 5.81 -4.86 -19.74
N SER A 280 5.32 -5.50 -20.79
CA SER A 280 3.97 -5.32 -21.31
C SER A 280 2.99 -6.24 -20.58
N PRO A 281 1.68 -6.05 -20.70
CA PRO A 281 0.70 -6.98 -20.14
C PRO A 281 0.83 -8.43 -20.64
N LEU A 282 1.52 -8.66 -21.77
CA LEU A 282 1.77 -10.00 -22.33
C LEU A 282 2.94 -10.71 -21.65
N ASP A 283 3.89 -9.96 -21.08
CA ASP A 283 5.06 -10.51 -20.41
C ASP A 283 4.73 -10.98 -18.98
N ILE A 284 3.59 -10.55 -18.44
CA ILE A 284 3.15 -10.91 -17.09
C ILE A 284 2.44 -12.28 -17.15
N PRO A 285 2.73 -13.18 -16.20
CA PRO A 285 2.04 -14.45 -16.10
C PRO A 285 0.52 -14.27 -15.99
N ALA A 286 -0.23 -15.28 -16.47
CA ALA A 286 -1.69 -15.28 -16.31
C ALA A 286 -2.07 -15.10 -14.84
N VAL A 287 -3.07 -14.26 -14.59
CA VAL A 287 -3.56 -14.02 -13.22
C VAL A 287 -4.47 -15.18 -12.81
N ASP A 288 -4.14 -15.79 -11.68
CA ASP A 288 -4.97 -16.83 -11.09
C ASP A 288 -6.23 -16.22 -10.48
N ALA A 289 -7.37 -16.70 -10.92
CA ALA A 289 -8.67 -16.35 -10.39
C ALA A 289 -9.40 -17.61 -9.90
N LEU A 290 -10.22 -17.46 -8.88
CA LEU A 290 -11.05 -18.54 -8.39
C LEU A 290 -12.38 -18.56 -9.12
N SER A 291 -12.88 -19.76 -9.43
CA SER A 291 -14.29 -19.90 -9.83
C SER A 291 -15.20 -19.40 -8.71
N ARG A 292 -16.39 -18.93 -9.03
CA ARG A 292 -17.33 -18.37 -8.05
C ARG A 292 -17.65 -19.29 -6.87
N ASP A 293 -17.55 -20.59 -7.07
CA ASP A 293 -17.73 -21.62 -6.03
C ASP A 293 -16.46 -21.90 -5.21
N GLY A 294 -15.35 -21.19 -5.51
CA GLY A 294 -14.08 -21.30 -4.81
C GLY A 294 -13.31 -22.61 -5.02
N LYS A 295 -13.78 -23.50 -5.92
CA LYS A 295 -13.22 -24.86 -6.05
C LYS A 295 -12.12 -25.00 -7.10
N ASN A 296 -12.16 -24.17 -8.13
CA ASN A 296 -11.24 -24.27 -9.26
C ASN A 296 -10.48 -22.96 -9.46
N THR A 297 -9.20 -23.05 -9.73
CA THR A 297 -8.38 -21.92 -10.19
C THR A 297 -8.53 -21.80 -11.71
N ILE A 298 -8.72 -20.60 -12.20
CA ILE A 298 -8.89 -20.25 -13.61
C ILE A 298 -7.81 -19.25 -13.97
N ALA A 299 -6.94 -19.59 -14.91
CA ALA A 299 -5.96 -18.65 -15.44
C ALA A 299 -6.65 -17.61 -16.35
N VAL A 300 -6.35 -16.33 -16.13
CA VAL A 300 -6.86 -15.19 -16.91
C VAL A 300 -5.69 -14.58 -17.67
N HIS A 301 -5.74 -14.69 -19.00
CA HIS A 301 -4.69 -14.18 -19.88
C HIS A 301 -5.05 -12.80 -20.41
N SER A 302 -4.04 -11.98 -20.65
CA SER A 302 -4.21 -10.66 -21.29
C SER A 302 -4.48 -10.81 -22.79
N ASP A 303 -5.71 -11.22 -23.15
CA ASP A 303 -6.17 -11.46 -24.52
C ASP A 303 -7.55 -10.81 -24.74
N ASP A 304 -7.67 -9.98 -25.79
CA ASP A 304 -8.92 -9.30 -26.16
C ASP A 304 -10.02 -10.29 -26.59
N SER A 305 -9.67 -11.50 -27.01
CA SER A 305 -10.62 -12.54 -27.46
C SER A 305 -11.22 -13.37 -26.32
N GLU A 306 -10.60 -13.31 -25.11
CA GLU A 306 -11.14 -13.98 -23.92
C GLU A 306 -12.40 -13.27 -23.38
N PRO A 307 -13.21 -13.96 -22.56
CA PRO A 307 -14.30 -13.31 -21.85
C PRO A 307 -13.80 -12.19 -20.94
N PHE A 308 -14.55 -11.07 -20.91
CA PHE A 308 -14.20 -9.88 -20.11
C PHE A 308 -14.04 -10.20 -18.62
N ALA A 309 -12.93 -9.76 -18.06
CA ALA A 309 -12.66 -9.74 -16.64
C ALA A 309 -11.85 -8.50 -16.25
N ALA A 310 -12.27 -7.82 -15.20
CA ALA A 310 -11.63 -6.61 -14.69
C ALA A 310 -11.69 -6.54 -13.15
N LEU A 311 -10.72 -5.88 -12.55
CA LEU A 311 -10.65 -5.61 -11.12
C LEU A 311 -10.86 -4.12 -10.86
N ALA A 312 -11.82 -3.78 -10.03
CA ALA A 312 -12.03 -2.43 -9.55
C ALA A 312 -11.05 -2.15 -8.39
N PHE A 313 -10.02 -1.35 -8.63
CA PHE A 313 -8.97 -1.09 -7.64
C PHE A 313 -9.11 0.23 -6.90
N LYS A 314 -9.93 1.15 -7.43
CA LYS A 314 -10.17 2.45 -6.81
C LYS A 314 -11.56 2.97 -7.14
N ILE A 315 -12.25 3.52 -6.14
CA ILE A 315 -13.52 4.22 -6.30
C ILE A 315 -13.29 5.69 -5.99
N VAL A 316 -13.89 6.58 -6.80
CA VAL A 316 -13.87 8.02 -6.58
C VAL A 316 -15.28 8.57 -6.78
N SER A 317 -15.73 9.43 -5.89
CA SER A 317 -17.00 10.15 -6.01
C SER A 317 -16.77 11.48 -6.73
N ASP A 318 -17.23 11.58 -7.96
CA ASP A 318 -17.15 12.80 -8.76
C ASP A 318 -18.46 13.58 -8.68
N SER A 319 -18.36 14.90 -8.53
CA SER A 319 -19.54 15.77 -8.38
C SER A 319 -20.42 15.89 -9.64
N PHE A 320 -19.88 15.58 -10.84
CA PHE A 320 -20.56 15.71 -12.12
C PHE A 320 -21.07 14.38 -12.68
N VAL A 321 -20.25 13.35 -12.63
CA VAL A 321 -20.57 12.02 -13.21
C VAL A 321 -20.99 11.00 -12.16
N GLY A 322 -20.85 11.33 -10.88
CA GLY A 322 -21.17 10.44 -9.78
C GLY A 322 -20.01 9.48 -9.47
N LYS A 323 -20.31 8.20 -9.27
CA LYS A 323 -19.32 7.18 -8.91
C LYS A 323 -18.47 6.77 -10.10
N LEU A 324 -17.17 6.92 -9.98
CA LEU A 324 -16.15 6.45 -10.91
C LEU A 324 -15.47 5.20 -10.32
N ALA A 325 -15.53 4.09 -11.02
CA ALA A 325 -14.80 2.88 -10.66
C ALA A 325 -13.59 2.71 -11.57
N PHE A 326 -12.39 2.95 -11.03
CA PHE A 326 -11.14 2.69 -11.75
C PHE A 326 -10.89 1.19 -11.79
N CYS A 327 -10.75 0.66 -12.98
CA CYS A 327 -10.62 -0.76 -13.22
C CYS A 327 -9.42 -1.05 -14.11
N ARG A 328 -8.71 -2.13 -13.78
CA ARG A 328 -7.78 -2.80 -14.68
C ARG A 328 -8.54 -3.89 -15.42
N VAL A 329 -8.55 -3.83 -16.74
CA VAL A 329 -9.07 -4.91 -17.59
C VAL A 329 -7.98 -5.96 -17.77
N TYR A 330 -8.21 -7.18 -17.30
CA TYR A 330 -7.25 -8.28 -17.39
C TYR A 330 -7.46 -9.13 -18.64
N SER A 331 -8.71 -9.35 -19.04
CA SER A 331 -9.04 -10.11 -20.26
C SER A 331 -10.26 -9.55 -20.97
N GLY A 332 -10.35 -9.83 -22.26
CA GLY A 332 -11.47 -9.49 -23.09
C GLY A 332 -11.60 -8.01 -23.45
N ALA A 333 -12.70 -7.69 -24.10
CA ALA A 333 -13.07 -6.33 -24.46
C ALA A 333 -14.49 -6.01 -23.99
N ILE A 334 -14.73 -4.73 -23.63
CA ILE A 334 -16.04 -4.25 -23.14
C ILE A 334 -16.42 -2.95 -23.83
N LYS A 335 -17.71 -2.80 -24.12
CA LYS A 335 -18.27 -1.60 -24.78
C LYS A 335 -19.15 -0.82 -23.83
N VAL A 336 -19.29 0.46 -24.12
CA VAL A 336 -20.29 1.30 -23.47
C VAL A 336 -21.68 0.68 -23.65
N GLY A 337 -22.46 0.67 -22.56
CA GLY A 337 -23.80 0.09 -22.52
C GLY A 337 -23.85 -1.40 -22.15
N SER A 338 -22.71 -2.11 -22.09
CA SER A 338 -22.64 -3.50 -21.70
C SER A 338 -23.06 -3.72 -20.23
N VAL A 339 -23.57 -4.91 -19.99
CA VAL A 339 -23.89 -5.38 -18.62
C VAL A 339 -22.76 -6.28 -18.14
N VAL A 340 -22.27 -6.04 -16.96
CA VAL A 340 -21.24 -6.81 -16.26
C VAL A 340 -21.82 -7.44 -15.00
N LEU A 341 -21.22 -8.55 -14.59
CA LEU A 341 -21.54 -9.21 -13.34
C LEU A 341 -20.48 -8.81 -12.30
N ASN A 342 -20.91 -8.20 -11.21
CA ASN A 342 -20.11 -8.07 -10.01
C ASN A 342 -20.11 -9.42 -9.30
N CYS A 343 -18.99 -10.15 -9.38
CA CYS A 343 -18.92 -11.53 -8.90
C CYS A 343 -18.96 -11.65 -7.38
N ASN A 344 -18.40 -10.69 -6.65
CA ASN A 344 -18.38 -10.68 -5.19
C ASN A 344 -19.81 -10.59 -4.61
N LYS A 345 -20.65 -9.73 -5.20
CA LYS A 345 -22.04 -9.52 -4.76
C LYS A 345 -23.07 -10.31 -5.54
N GLY A 346 -22.69 -10.88 -6.69
CA GLY A 346 -23.63 -11.57 -7.59
C GLY A 346 -24.64 -10.65 -8.27
N LYS A 347 -24.35 -9.34 -8.36
CA LYS A 347 -25.25 -8.34 -8.93
C LYS A 347 -24.83 -7.95 -10.34
N ARG A 348 -25.82 -7.68 -11.21
CA ARG A 348 -25.61 -7.16 -12.56
C ARG A 348 -25.59 -5.66 -12.53
N GLU A 349 -24.61 -5.06 -13.21
CA GLU A 349 -24.47 -3.61 -13.32
C GLU A 349 -24.21 -3.21 -14.78
N ARG A 350 -24.62 -2.01 -15.14
CA ARG A 350 -24.48 -1.52 -16.52
C ARG A 350 -23.44 -0.40 -16.58
N ILE A 351 -22.45 -0.55 -17.45
CA ILE A 351 -21.48 0.48 -17.78
C ILE A 351 -22.13 1.51 -18.66
N THR A 352 -22.28 2.74 -18.20
CA THR A 352 -22.91 3.83 -18.95
C THR A 352 -21.89 4.64 -19.75
N LYS A 353 -20.66 4.79 -19.25
CA LYS A 353 -19.53 5.42 -19.91
C LYS A 353 -18.23 4.73 -19.53
N ILE A 354 -17.24 4.82 -20.43
CA ILE A 354 -15.86 4.39 -20.23
C ILE A 354 -14.99 5.62 -20.40
N LEU A 355 -14.14 5.91 -19.40
CA LEU A 355 -13.31 7.10 -19.37
C LEU A 355 -11.83 6.73 -19.27
N LEU A 356 -11.00 7.30 -20.13
CA LEU A 356 -9.57 7.40 -19.91
C LEU A 356 -9.30 8.65 -19.08
N MET A 357 -8.61 8.46 -17.97
CA MET A 357 -8.31 9.54 -17.02
C MET A 357 -6.94 10.15 -17.29
N HIS A 358 -6.85 11.45 -17.11
CA HIS A 358 -5.64 12.23 -17.18
C HIS A 358 -5.65 13.20 -15.99
N ALA A 359 -5.22 12.72 -14.84
CA ALA A 359 -5.41 13.44 -13.57
C ALA A 359 -6.88 13.87 -13.40
N ASN A 360 -7.17 15.16 -13.52
CA ASN A 360 -8.54 15.71 -13.38
C ASN A 360 -9.32 15.80 -14.72
N SER A 361 -8.65 15.61 -15.86
CA SER A 361 -9.31 15.62 -17.18
C SER A 361 -9.69 14.19 -17.59
N ARG A 362 -10.72 14.08 -18.43
CA ARG A 362 -11.29 12.80 -18.84
C ARG A 362 -11.61 12.78 -20.32
N THR A 363 -11.32 11.66 -20.97
CA THR A 363 -11.65 11.40 -22.36
C THR A 363 -12.60 10.21 -22.44
N GLU A 364 -13.78 10.39 -23.04
CA GLU A 364 -14.73 9.31 -23.24
C GLU A 364 -14.24 8.40 -24.37
N VAL A 365 -14.30 7.08 -24.13
CA VAL A 365 -13.99 6.06 -25.13
C VAL A 365 -15.15 5.08 -25.25
N GLU A 366 -15.33 4.48 -26.43
CA GLU A 366 -16.44 3.57 -26.67
C GLU A 366 -16.18 2.14 -26.18
N GLU A 367 -14.92 1.74 -26.13
CA GLU A 367 -14.49 0.36 -25.81
C GLU A 367 -13.24 0.39 -24.92
N ALA A 368 -13.09 -0.60 -24.06
CA ALA A 368 -11.86 -0.89 -23.32
C ALA A 368 -11.45 -2.35 -23.57
N TYR A 369 -10.16 -2.60 -23.54
CA TYR A 369 -9.53 -3.86 -23.93
C TYR A 369 -8.65 -4.43 -22.82
N ALA A 370 -8.25 -5.69 -22.94
CA ALA A 370 -7.27 -6.29 -22.04
C ALA A 370 -6.04 -5.39 -21.90
N GLY A 371 -5.51 -5.26 -20.69
CA GLY A 371 -4.37 -4.38 -20.40
C GLY A 371 -4.71 -2.90 -20.16
N ASP A 372 -5.95 -2.47 -20.40
CA ASP A 372 -6.34 -1.07 -20.18
C ASP A 372 -6.60 -0.77 -18.69
N ILE A 373 -6.25 0.46 -18.30
CA ILE A 373 -6.64 1.07 -17.04
C ILE A 373 -7.65 2.18 -17.36
N VAL A 374 -8.90 1.98 -16.94
CA VAL A 374 -10.03 2.86 -17.29
C VAL A 374 -10.91 3.13 -16.08
N ALA A 375 -11.70 4.19 -16.14
CA ALA A 375 -12.76 4.45 -15.17
C ALA A 375 -14.13 4.14 -15.78
N PHE A 376 -14.88 3.25 -15.13
CA PHE A 376 -16.25 2.92 -15.50
C PHE A 376 -17.25 3.80 -14.74
N VAL A 377 -18.26 4.28 -15.43
CA VAL A 377 -19.41 5.02 -14.87
C VAL A 377 -20.65 4.14 -14.94
N GLY A 378 -21.51 4.25 -13.93
CA GLY A 378 -22.79 3.51 -13.87
C GLY A 378 -22.79 2.34 -12.92
N LEU A 379 -21.63 1.99 -12.36
CA LEU A 379 -21.48 0.93 -11.36
C LEU A 379 -21.86 1.47 -9.98
N ARG A 380 -23.04 1.11 -9.50
CA ARG A 380 -23.57 1.65 -8.23
C ARG A 380 -23.14 0.83 -7.01
N GLU A 381 -23.09 -0.48 -7.18
CA GLU A 381 -22.82 -1.43 -6.09
C GLU A 381 -21.34 -1.78 -5.96
N THR A 382 -20.60 -1.66 -7.06
CA THR A 382 -19.16 -2.02 -7.10
C THR A 382 -18.35 -1.15 -6.15
N VAL A 383 -17.52 -1.79 -5.31
CA VAL A 383 -16.56 -1.13 -4.41
C VAL A 383 -15.13 -1.57 -4.74
N THR A 384 -14.15 -0.98 -4.07
CA THR A 384 -12.73 -1.30 -4.25
C THR A 384 -12.46 -2.77 -3.92
N GLY A 385 -11.68 -3.46 -4.77
CA GLY A 385 -11.31 -4.88 -4.62
C GLY A 385 -12.29 -5.85 -5.26
N GLU A 386 -13.39 -5.38 -5.87
CA GLU A 386 -14.39 -6.27 -6.47
C GLU A 386 -14.10 -6.60 -7.94
N THR A 387 -14.43 -7.82 -8.31
CA THR A 387 -14.21 -8.37 -9.65
C THR A 387 -15.44 -8.20 -10.51
N LEU A 388 -15.24 -7.67 -11.72
CA LEU A 388 -16.26 -7.49 -12.75
C LEU A 388 -15.99 -8.47 -13.91
N THR A 389 -16.99 -9.24 -14.31
CA THR A 389 -16.85 -10.20 -15.40
C THR A 389 -18.01 -10.17 -16.37
N SER A 390 -17.84 -10.83 -17.51
CA SER A 390 -18.97 -11.23 -18.36
C SER A 390 -19.82 -12.29 -17.64
N GLU A 391 -21.13 -12.31 -17.88
CA GLU A 391 -22.04 -13.27 -17.24
C GLU A 391 -21.69 -14.73 -17.52
N GLY A 392 -21.07 -15.02 -18.66
CA GLY A 392 -20.75 -16.38 -19.10
C GLY A 392 -19.55 -17.02 -18.40
N ARG A 393 -18.69 -16.23 -17.73
CA ARG A 393 -17.49 -16.74 -17.03
C ARG A 393 -17.34 -16.02 -15.68
N PRO A 394 -18.17 -16.35 -14.69
CA PRO A 394 -18.05 -15.75 -13.38
C PRO A 394 -16.79 -16.26 -12.66
N LEU A 395 -15.90 -15.37 -12.30
CA LEU A 395 -14.66 -15.64 -11.57
C LEU A 395 -14.41 -14.56 -10.52
N LEU A 396 -13.62 -14.88 -9.53
CA LEU A 396 -13.15 -13.97 -8.47
C LEU A 396 -11.64 -13.87 -8.57
N MET A 397 -11.14 -12.67 -8.83
CA MET A 397 -9.72 -12.39 -8.66
C MET A 397 -9.40 -12.33 -7.18
N GLU A 398 -8.14 -12.53 -6.83
CA GLU A 398 -7.68 -12.45 -5.45
C GLU A 398 -8.16 -11.15 -4.79
N SER A 399 -8.80 -11.29 -3.64
CA SER A 399 -9.31 -10.15 -2.88
C SER A 399 -8.16 -9.37 -2.25
N MET A 400 -8.26 -8.04 -2.27
CA MET A 400 -7.33 -7.18 -1.52
C MET A 400 -7.67 -7.27 -0.02
N GLU A 401 -6.67 -7.54 0.79
CA GLU A 401 -6.79 -7.46 2.24
C GLU A 401 -6.44 -6.03 2.68
N PHE A 402 -7.29 -5.44 3.51
CA PHE A 402 -7.08 -4.10 4.03
C PHE A 402 -6.81 -4.15 5.53
N PRO A 403 -5.77 -3.46 6.02
CA PRO A 403 -5.47 -3.42 7.45
C PRO A 403 -6.58 -2.69 8.22
N GLU A 404 -6.77 -3.11 9.46
CA GLU A 404 -7.69 -2.45 10.37
C GLU A 404 -7.19 -1.06 10.76
N PRO A 405 -8.07 -0.04 10.82
CA PRO A 405 -7.70 1.29 11.23
C PRO A 405 -7.27 1.35 12.69
N VAL A 406 -6.19 2.08 12.97
CA VAL A 406 -5.55 2.15 14.31
C VAL A 406 -5.98 3.35 15.12
N ILE A 407 -6.31 4.48 14.47
CA ILE A 407 -6.72 5.72 15.15
C ILE A 407 -8.22 5.92 15.04
N LYS A 408 -8.85 6.35 16.13
CA LYS A 408 -10.26 6.67 16.19
C LYS A 408 -10.47 8.07 16.76
N ILE A 409 -11.35 8.83 16.13
CA ILE A 409 -11.80 10.13 16.62
C ILE A 409 -13.32 10.21 16.62
N ALA A 410 -13.87 10.96 17.58
CA ALA A 410 -15.28 11.29 17.58
C ALA A 410 -15.54 12.52 16.72
N ILE A 411 -16.57 12.48 15.90
CA ILE A 411 -16.97 13.60 15.05
C ILE A 411 -18.44 13.93 15.29
N GLU A 412 -18.72 15.20 15.52
CA GLU A 412 -20.08 15.69 15.78
C GLU A 412 -20.39 16.87 14.84
N PRO A 413 -21.54 16.88 14.16
CA PRO A 413 -21.93 18.02 13.36
C PRO A 413 -22.32 19.17 14.28
N LYS A 414 -22.02 20.42 13.88
CA LYS A 414 -22.40 21.60 14.67
C LYS A 414 -23.91 21.86 14.70
N THR A 415 -24.68 21.32 13.76
CA THR A 415 -26.11 21.51 13.62
C THR A 415 -26.85 20.20 13.39
N LYS A 416 -28.12 20.13 13.81
CA LYS A 416 -28.96 18.93 13.56
C LYS A 416 -29.14 18.66 12.05
N ALA A 417 -29.28 19.69 11.23
CA ALA A 417 -29.35 19.55 9.77
C ALA A 417 -28.04 19.02 9.16
N GLY A 418 -26.91 19.20 9.83
CA GLY A 418 -25.62 18.64 9.45
C GLY A 418 -25.52 17.12 9.65
N GLN A 419 -26.36 16.52 10.51
CA GLN A 419 -26.30 15.09 10.81
C GLN A 419 -26.55 14.21 9.57
N GLU A 420 -27.60 14.51 8.82
CA GLU A 420 -27.94 13.76 7.59
C GLU A 420 -26.83 13.92 6.53
N LYS A 421 -26.34 15.18 6.37
CA LYS A 421 -25.23 15.46 5.45
C LYS A 421 -23.95 14.72 5.87
N LEU A 422 -23.63 14.70 7.16
CA LEU A 422 -22.50 13.99 7.70
C LEU A 422 -22.58 12.49 7.40
N THR A 423 -23.74 11.87 7.66
CA THR A 423 -23.94 10.44 7.39
C THR A 423 -23.75 10.10 5.92
N VAL A 424 -24.31 10.91 5.01
CA VAL A 424 -24.13 10.71 3.55
C VAL A 424 -22.67 10.91 3.12
N ALA A 425 -22.01 11.94 3.65
CA ALA A 425 -20.62 12.23 3.32
C ALA A 425 -19.68 11.11 3.82
N LEU A 426 -19.87 10.66 5.07
CA LEU A 426 -19.09 9.57 5.65
C LEU A 426 -19.29 8.25 4.88
N ALA A 427 -20.51 7.94 4.45
CA ALA A 427 -20.77 6.76 3.64
C ALA A 427 -20.01 6.80 2.30
N LYS A 428 -20.00 7.95 1.62
CA LYS A 428 -19.25 8.13 0.37
C LYS A 428 -17.75 7.98 0.58
N LEU A 429 -17.20 8.59 1.64
CA LEU A 429 -15.78 8.46 1.96
C LEU A 429 -15.38 7.02 2.29
N ALA A 430 -16.25 6.28 3.00
CA ALA A 430 -16.03 4.86 3.28
C ALA A 430 -16.14 3.95 2.03
N GLU A 431 -16.90 4.37 1.00
CA GLU A 431 -16.91 3.67 -0.29
C GLU A 431 -15.62 3.90 -1.10
N GLU A 432 -14.99 5.08 -0.96
CA GLU A 432 -13.74 5.42 -1.63
C GLU A 432 -12.53 4.76 -0.99
N ASP A 433 -12.50 4.76 0.34
CA ASP A 433 -11.38 4.27 1.13
C ASP A 433 -11.80 3.12 2.06
N PRO A 434 -11.42 1.87 1.74
CA PRO A 434 -11.77 0.71 2.55
C PRO A 434 -11.06 0.68 3.93
N THR A 435 -10.02 1.50 4.15
CA THR A 435 -9.35 1.64 5.45
C THR A 435 -9.99 2.71 6.34
N PHE A 436 -10.90 3.49 5.76
CA PHE A 436 -11.71 4.43 6.52
C PHE A 436 -13.00 3.76 6.98
N ARG A 437 -13.23 3.73 8.27
CA ARG A 437 -14.46 3.18 8.86
C ARG A 437 -15.21 4.22 9.65
N THR A 438 -16.52 4.11 9.62
CA THR A 438 -17.42 4.97 10.40
C THR A 438 -18.50 4.11 11.06
N TYR A 439 -18.78 4.39 12.31
CA TYR A 439 -19.84 3.73 13.07
C TYR A 439 -20.34 4.64 14.19
N SER A 440 -21.55 4.37 14.68
CA SER A 440 -22.07 5.03 15.88
C SER A 440 -21.74 4.19 17.10
N ASP A 441 -21.12 4.80 18.07
CA ASP A 441 -20.88 4.19 19.37
C ASP A 441 -22.24 3.99 20.07
N LYS A 442 -22.51 2.77 20.50
CA LYS A 442 -23.81 2.42 21.08
C LYS A 442 -23.99 2.97 22.49
N GLU A 443 -22.90 3.20 23.21
CA GLU A 443 -22.93 3.70 24.60
C GLU A 443 -22.98 5.23 24.63
N THR A 444 -22.16 5.90 23.82
CA THR A 444 -22.05 7.36 23.82
C THR A 444 -22.96 8.03 22.80
N GLY A 445 -23.47 7.28 21.83
CA GLY A 445 -24.24 7.81 20.69
C GLY A 445 -23.40 8.65 19.73
N GLN A 446 -22.08 8.73 19.95
CA GLN A 446 -21.18 9.51 19.11
C GLN A 446 -20.92 8.82 17.78
N THR A 447 -20.75 9.59 16.73
CA THR A 447 -20.24 9.09 15.46
C THR A 447 -18.73 9.00 15.57
N ILE A 448 -18.18 7.80 15.43
CA ILE A 448 -16.75 7.52 15.43
C ILE A 448 -16.28 7.35 14.01
N ILE A 449 -15.16 7.97 13.67
CA ILE A 449 -14.41 7.72 12.46
C ILE A 449 -13.05 7.12 12.82
N ALA A 450 -12.63 6.14 12.03
CA ALA A 450 -11.39 5.42 12.24
C ALA A 450 -10.56 5.40 10.95
N GLY A 451 -9.25 5.58 11.08
CA GLY A 451 -8.31 5.66 9.95
C GLY A 451 -6.92 5.14 10.30
N MET A 452 -6.04 5.11 9.33
CA MET A 452 -4.70 4.53 9.43
C MET A 452 -3.72 5.41 10.20
N GLY A 453 -3.90 6.73 10.16
CA GLY A 453 -3.01 7.69 10.80
C GLY A 453 -3.68 9.02 11.10
N GLU A 454 -2.96 9.89 11.79
CA GLU A 454 -3.44 11.23 12.16
C GLU A 454 -3.66 12.08 10.90
N LEU A 455 -2.71 12.06 9.97
CA LEU A 455 -2.81 12.77 8.70
C LEU A 455 -3.98 12.27 7.85
N HIS A 456 -4.21 10.96 7.83
CA HIS A 456 -5.35 10.37 7.12
C HIS A 456 -6.67 10.93 7.64
N LEU A 457 -6.89 10.93 8.95
CA LEU A 457 -8.13 11.46 9.55
C LEU A 457 -8.25 12.98 9.38
N ASP A 458 -7.16 13.73 9.43
CA ASP A 458 -7.15 15.16 9.18
C ASP A 458 -7.63 15.48 7.76
N ILE A 459 -7.19 14.71 6.77
CA ILE A 459 -7.61 14.86 5.39
C ILE A 459 -9.09 14.52 5.22
N ILE A 460 -9.56 13.43 5.84
CA ILE A 460 -10.99 13.06 5.83
C ILE A 460 -11.84 14.19 6.40
N VAL A 461 -11.44 14.77 7.52
CA VAL A 461 -12.15 15.89 8.14
C VAL A 461 -12.13 17.15 7.26
N ASP A 462 -10.99 17.46 6.67
CA ASP A 462 -10.87 18.58 5.76
C ASP A 462 -11.75 18.41 4.51
N ARG A 463 -11.82 17.21 3.95
CA ARG A 463 -12.74 16.86 2.85
C ARG A 463 -14.20 17.02 3.26
N LEU A 464 -14.59 16.60 4.47
CA LEU A 464 -15.94 16.81 4.98
C LEU A 464 -16.31 18.30 5.01
N ILE A 465 -15.37 19.16 5.41
CA ILE A 465 -15.60 20.60 5.48
C ILE A 465 -15.62 21.24 4.09
N ARG A 466 -14.60 20.95 3.26
CA ARG A 466 -14.41 21.65 1.97
C ARG A 466 -15.27 21.08 0.85
N GLU A 467 -15.34 19.76 0.68
CA GLU A 467 -16.07 19.12 -0.42
C GLU A 467 -17.56 18.97 -0.10
N PHE A 468 -17.87 18.42 1.11
CA PHE A 468 -19.25 18.12 1.50
C PHE A 468 -19.96 19.25 2.24
N LYS A 469 -19.23 20.35 2.57
CA LYS A 469 -19.76 21.51 3.30
C LYS A 469 -20.44 21.11 4.62
N VAL A 470 -19.84 20.18 5.36
CA VAL A 470 -20.30 19.73 6.69
C VAL A 470 -19.42 20.35 7.76
N GLU A 471 -19.97 21.29 8.51
CA GLU A 471 -19.28 21.84 9.69
C GLU A 471 -19.40 20.84 10.84
N CYS A 472 -18.25 20.36 11.32
CA CYS A 472 -18.15 19.40 12.41
C CYS A 472 -17.21 19.86 13.52
N ARG A 473 -17.38 19.26 14.70
CA ARG A 473 -16.44 19.30 15.82
C ARG A 473 -15.75 17.96 15.91
N ILE A 474 -14.44 18.00 16.20
CA ILE A 474 -13.60 16.82 16.33
C ILE A 474 -13.34 16.60 17.81
N GLY A 475 -13.55 15.37 18.29
CA GLY A 475 -13.11 14.92 19.60
C GLY A 475 -11.61 14.56 19.59
N LYS A 476 -11.04 14.34 20.78
CA LYS A 476 -9.65 13.84 20.87
C LYS A 476 -9.54 12.47 20.21
N PRO A 477 -8.44 12.20 19.50
CA PRO A 477 -8.19 10.88 18.94
C PRO A 477 -8.25 9.81 20.04
N GLN A 478 -8.87 8.69 19.74
CA GLN A 478 -8.91 7.54 20.64
C GLN A 478 -7.98 6.45 20.12
N VAL A 479 -7.25 5.82 21.04
CA VAL A 479 -6.37 4.70 20.73
C VAL A 479 -7.20 3.42 20.69
N ALA A 480 -7.00 2.61 19.66
CA ALA A 480 -7.60 1.28 19.58
C ALA A 480 -6.80 0.32 20.47
N TYR A 481 -7.17 0.24 21.73
CA TYR A 481 -6.64 -0.77 22.64
C TYR A 481 -7.13 -2.16 22.26
N ARG A 482 -6.38 -3.17 22.64
CA ARG A 482 -6.72 -4.59 22.52
C ARG A 482 -6.55 -5.27 23.87
N GLU A 483 -7.05 -6.48 23.98
CA GLU A 483 -6.81 -7.33 25.14
C GLU A 483 -6.12 -8.63 24.70
N THR A 484 -5.46 -9.33 25.60
CA THR A 484 -4.91 -10.65 25.36
C THR A 484 -4.94 -11.49 26.62
N ILE A 485 -4.76 -12.79 26.47
CA ILE A 485 -4.63 -13.75 27.58
C ILE A 485 -3.14 -14.01 27.82
N THR A 486 -2.67 -13.86 29.04
CA THR A 486 -1.22 -13.99 29.36
C THR A 486 -0.82 -15.35 29.88
N LYS A 487 -1.79 -16.18 30.33
CA LYS A 487 -1.51 -17.51 30.89
C LYS A 487 -2.30 -18.61 30.19
N LEU A 488 -1.69 -19.78 30.12
CA LEU A 488 -2.38 -20.98 29.68
C LEU A 488 -3.43 -21.39 30.71
N VAL A 489 -4.68 -21.52 30.27
CA VAL A 489 -5.80 -21.94 31.10
C VAL A 489 -6.67 -22.94 30.37
N ARG A 490 -7.22 -23.87 31.12
CA ARG A 490 -8.21 -24.83 30.63
C ARG A 490 -9.56 -24.52 31.28
N THR A 491 -10.56 -24.29 30.45
CA THR A 491 -11.91 -23.90 30.89
C THR A 491 -12.97 -24.83 30.35
N VAL A 492 -14.12 -24.82 31.01
CA VAL A 492 -15.26 -25.65 30.67
C VAL A 492 -16.44 -24.75 30.36
N GLY A 493 -16.83 -24.70 29.09
CA GLY A 493 -18.06 -24.03 28.68
C GLY A 493 -19.24 -24.99 28.80
N SER A 494 -20.26 -24.60 29.56
CA SER A 494 -21.46 -25.40 29.71
C SER A 494 -22.71 -24.53 29.63
N TYR A 495 -23.57 -24.87 28.69
CA TYR A 495 -24.88 -24.23 28.55
C TYR A 495 -25.96 -25.30 28.50
N ILE A 496 -26.63 -25.50 29.65
CA ILE A 496 -27.66 -26.54 29.85
C ILE A 496 -28.94 -25.86 30.33
N ARG A 497 -30.03 -26.03 29.58
CA ARG A 497 -31.34 -25.65 30.00
C ARG A 497 -32.27 -26.85 29.95
N GLN A 498 -32.88 -27.21 31.09
CA GLN A 498 -33.90 -28.23 31.18
C GLN A 498 -35.15 -27.56 31.76
N GLY A 499 -36.27 -27.76 31.12
CA GLY A 499 -37.57 -27.21 31.59
C GLY A 499 -38.70 -28.20 31.37
N ALA A 500 -39.66 -28.28 32.32
CA ALA A 500 -40.82 -29.13 32.18
C ALA A 500 -41.70 -28.69 31.00
N GLY A 501 -41.73 -29.50 29.92
CA GLY A 501 -42.57 -29.26 28.73
C GLY A 501 -41.92 -28.47 27.61
N ILE A 502 -40.62 -28.15 27.69
CA ILE A 502 -39.86 -27.47 26.63
C ILE A 502 -38.69 -28.39 26.24
N LYS A 503 -38.37 -28.46 24.93
CA LYS A 503 -37.20 -29.19 24.44
C LYS A 503 -35.94 -28.68 25.17
N GLY A 504 -35.18 -29.60 25.77
CA GLY A 504 -33.94 -29.26 26.45
C GLY A 504 -32.93 -28.66 25.50
N VAL A 505 -31.98 -27.92 26.04
CA VAL A 505 -30.86 -27.34 25.29
C VAL A 505 -29.57 -27.74 26.00
N TYR A 506 -28.64 -28.33 25.26
CA TYR A 506 -27.39 -28.86 25.81
C TYR A 506 -26.19 -28.46 24.94
N GLY A 507 -25.18 -27.85 25.56
CA GLY A 507 -23.89 -27.57 24.97
C GLY A 507 -22.79 -27.65 26.03
N HIS A 508 -21.76 -28.47 25.79
CA HIS A 508 -20.65 -28.67 26.71
C HIS A 508 -19.35 -28.85 25.94
N CYS A 509 -18.39 -27.97 26.20
CA CYS A 509 -17.06 -28.01 25.58
C CYS A 509 -15.98 -27.76 26.64
N ILE A 510 -14.79 -28.31 26.38
CA ILE A 510 -13.59 -28.09 27.17
C ILE A 510 -12.54 -27.51 26.23
N VAL A 511 -12.12 -26.29 26.52
CA VAL A 511 -11.19 -25.54 25.67
C VAL A 511 -9.96 -25.15 26.48
N GLU A 512 -8.80 -25.32 25.90
CA GLU A 512 -7.53 -24.86 26.42
C GLU A 512 -7.10 -23.60 25.68
N PHE A 513 -6.97 -22.51 26.43
CA PHE A 513 -6.54 -21.23 25.91
C PHE A 513 -5.11 -20.96 26.29
N ALA A 514 -4.29 -20.48 25.33
CA ALA A 514 -2.90 -20.12 25.58
C ALA A 514 -2.57 -18.80 24.89
N PRO A 515 -1.59 -18.03 25.42
CA PRO A 515 -1.08 -16.85 24.75
C PRO A 515 -0.56 -17.21 23.37
N GLY A 516 -0.91 -16.41 22.37
CA GLY A 516 -0.40 -16.49 21.00
C GLY A 516 0.87 -15.66 20.81
N LYS A 517 1.46 -15.77 19.63
CA LYS A 517 2.53 -14.86 19.23
C LYS A 517 1.94 -13.50 18.85
N PRO A 518 2.62 -12.37 19.09
CA PRO A 518 2.19 -11.07 18.60
C PRO A 518 1.86 -11.12 17.10
N GLY A 519 0.68 -10.62 16.73
CA GLY A 519 0.20 -10.63 15.35
C GLY A 519 -0.41 -11.96 14.87
N SER A 520 -0.54 -12.99 15.71
CA SER A 520 -1.15 -14.27 15.32
C SER A 520 -2.68 -14.24 15.29
N GLY A 521 -3.28 -13.21 15.86
CA GLY A 521 -4.74 -13.10 15.95
C GLY A 521 -5.36 -14.22 16.80
N VAL A 522 -6.52 -14.72 16.38
CA VAL A 522 -7.23 -15.82 17.04
C VAL A 522 -7.00 -17.12 16.28
N VAL A 523 -6.23 -18.02 16.87
CA VAL A 523 -5.95 -19.34 16.31
C VAL A 523 -6.83 -20.37 17.00
N PHE A 524 -7.65 -21.09 16.23
CA PHE A 524 -8.49 -22.17 16.73
C PHE A 524 -7.98 -23.52 16.23
N GLU A 525 -7.84 -24.48 17.14
CA GLU A 525 -7.47 -25.87 16.85
C GLU A 525 -8.50 -26.84 17.41
N ASN A 526 -8.89 -27.81 16.62
CA ASN A 526 -9.64 -28.96 17.14
C ASN A 526 -8.70 -30.11 17.47
N ARG A 527 -8.54 -30.43 18.76
CA ARG A 527 -7.75 -31.57 19.26
C ARG A 527 -8.62 -32.71 19.79
N THR A 528 -9.95 -32.65 19.57
CA THR A 528 -10.86 -33.72 19.96
C THR A 528 -10.80 -34.87 18.96
N ALA A 529 -11.04 -36.11 19.44
CA ALA A 529 -11.25 -37.24 18.54
C ALA A 529 -12.58 -37.06 17.78
N PRO A 530 -12.69 -37.52 16.51
CA PRO A 530 -13.87 -37.31 15.67
C PRO A 530 -15.18 -37.85 16.23
N ASP A 531 -15.12 -38.81 17.15
CA ASP A 531 -16.24 -39.44 17.82
C ASP A 531 -16.71 -38.70 19.10
N VAL A 532 -15.97 -37.71 19.57
CA VAL A 532 -16.28 -36.95 20.78
C VAL A 532 -17.25 -35.80 20.50
N LEU A 533 -17.04 -35.05 19.42
CA LEU A 533 -17.87 -33.94 19.02
C LEU A 533 -18.06 -33.91 17.48
N PRO A 534 -19.29 -33.88 16.98
CA PRO A 534 -19.57 -33.67 15.56
C PRO A 534 -19.00 -32.33 15.04
N ALA A 535 -18.59 -32.32 13.78
CA ALA A 535 -17.94 -31.16 13.16
C ALA A 535 -18.81 -29.87 13.20
N GLU A 536 -20.13 -30.01 13.13
CA GLU A 536 -21.08 -28.89 13.26
C GLU A 536 -20.99 -28.19 14.61
N TYR A 537 -20.81 -28.95 15.69
CA TYR A 537 -20.68 -28.37 17.04
C TYR A 537 -19.29 -27.81 17.29
N VAL A 538 -18.25 -28.36 16.64
CA VAL A 538 -16.89 -27.80 16.67
C VAL A 538 -16.91 -26.40 16.05
N GLY A 539 -17.53 -26.23 14.86
CA GLY A 539 -17.67 -24.94 14.21
C GLY A 539 -18.49 -23.94 15.04
N ALA A 540 -19.54 -24.43 15.73
CA ALA A 540 -20.34 -23.60 16.61
C ALA A 540 -19.54 -23.09 17.84
N VAL A 541 -18.69 -23.93 18.43
CA VAL A 541 -17.77 -23.53 19.54
C VAL A 541 -16.78 -22.47 19.03
N GLU A 542 -16.14 -22.70 17.88
CA GLU A 542 -15.23 -21.73 17.27
C GLU A 542 -15.91 -20.38 17.05
N GLN A 543 -17.10 -20.39 16.45
CA GLN A 543 -17.86 -19.17 16.21
C GLN A 543 -18.19 -18.46 17.53
N GLY A 544 -18.57 -19.20 18.58
CA GLY A 544 -18.85 -18.66 19.91
C GLY A 544 -17.64 -17.98 20.54
N ILE A 545 -16.46 -18.57 20.41
CA ILE A 545 -15.18 -18.01 20.87
C ILE A 545 -14.84 -16.74 20.10
N ARG A 546 -14.90 -16.76 18.76
CA ARG A 546 -14.58 -15.60 17.91
C ARG A 546 -15.54 -14.43 18.14
N GLU A 547 -16.83 -14.68 18.30
CA GLU A 547 -17.78 -13.62 18.62
C GLU A 547 -17.57 -13.04 20.03
N ALA A 548 -17.21 -13.90 20.99
CA ALA A 548 -16.92 -13.44 22.34
C ALA A 548 -15.60 -12.67 22.43
N SER A 549 -14.58 -13.02 21.62
CA SER A 549 -13.31 -12.31 21.59
C SER A 549 -13.41 -10.89 21.02
N ALA A 550 -14.46 -10.58 20.26
CA ALA A 550 -14.70 -9.23 19.78
C ALA A 550 -15.00 -8.22 20.93
N SER A 551 -15.28 -8.70 22.15
CA SER A 551 -15.52 -7.86 23.32
C SER A 551 -14.87 -8.49 24.54
N GLY A 552 -13.72 -7.97 24.94
CA GLY A 552 -12.96 -8.45 26.10
C GLY A 552 -13.59 -8.11 27.44
N VAL A 553 -12.97 -8.57 28.52
CA VAL A 553 -13.49 -8.47 29.89
C VAL A 553 -12.90 -7.32 30.70
N LEU A 554 -11.76 -6.75 30.30
CA LEU A 554 -11.11 -5.64 31.03
C LEU A 554 -11.73 -4.29 30.69
N GLY A 555 -11.76 -3.96 29.39
CA GLY A 555 -12.26 -2.67 28.90
C GLY A 555 -13.27 -2.82 27.77
N GLY A 556 -13.67 -4.05 27.43
CA GLY A 556 -14.54 -4.34 26.30
C GLY A 556 -13.84 -4.27 24.96
N TYR A 557 -12.51 -4.28 24.94
CA TYR A 557 -11.73 -4.28 23.70
C TYR A 557 -11.60 -5.68 23.13
N GLU A 558 -11.40 -5.78 21.81
CA GLU A 558 -11.20 -7.07 21.16
C GLU A 558 -9.97 -7.80 21.74
N VAL A 559 -10.14 -9.09 22.02
CA VAL A 559 -9.06 -9.96 22.51
C VAL A 559 -8.37 -10.60 21.32
N ILE A 560 -7.06 -10.39 21.22
CA ILE A 560 -6.22 -10.88 20.12
C ILE A 560 -5.05 -11.69 20.65
N ASP A 561 -4.32 -12.32 19.73
CA ASP A 561 -3.07 -13.04 19.99
C ASP A 561 -3.21 -14.13 21.05
N PHE A 562 -4.20 -15.01 20.84
CA PHE A 562 -4.38 -16.20 21.64
C PHE A 562 -4.71 -17.43 20.78
N SER A 563 -4.39 -18.60 21.29
CA SER A 563 -4.80 -19.87 20.71
C SER A 563 -5.86 -20.52 21.58
N ALA A 564 -6.87 -21.10 20.93
CA ALA A 564 -7.93 -21.86 21.56
C ALA A 564 -7.92 -23.29 21.00
N ALA A 565 -7.60 -24.27 21.84
CA ALA A 565 -7.61 -25.67 21.46
C ALA A 565 -8.82 -26.35 22.09
N LEU A 566 -9.74 -26.83 21.28
CA LEU A 566 -10.87 -27.65 21.76
C LEU A 566 -10.32 -29.05 22.08
N VAL A 567 -10.30 -29.39 23.36
CA VAL A 567 -9.69 -30.64 23.87
C VAL A 567 -10.71 -31.67 24.36
N GLY A 568 -11.99 -31.29 24.44
CA GLY A 568 -13.04 -32.21 24.87
C GLY A 568 -14.43 -31.60 24.82
N GLY A 569 -15.40 -32.42 25.07
CA GLY A 569 -16.80 -32.04 25.12
C GLY A 569 -17.68 -33.27 25.35
N SER A 570 -18.98 -33.09 25.46
CA SER A 570 -19.94 -34.18 25.51
C SER A 570 -21.20 -33.80 24.77
N VAL A 571 -21.83 -34.78 24.16
CA VAL A 571 -23.07 -34.62 23.36
C VAL A 571 -24.23 -35.29 24.09
N ASN A 572 -25.39 -34.66 24.06
CA ASN A 572 -26.65 -35.26 24.47
C ASN A 572 -27.49 -35.52 23.21
N GLU A 573 -27.88 -36.75 22.96
CA GLU A 573 -28.58 -37.17 21.74
C GLU A 573 -29.87 -36.42 21.45
N THR A 574 -30.56 -35.94 22.48
CA THR A 574 -31.89 -35.29 22.35
C THR A 574 -31.83 -33.77 22.41
N ASP A 575 -30.92 -33.20 23.20
CA ASP A 575 -30.90 -31.80 23.60
C ASP A 575 -29.75 -30.98 23.03
N SER A 576 -28.76 -31.62 22.38
CA SER A 576 -27.64 -30.91 21.73
C SER A 576 -28.10 -30.09 20.54
N CYS A 577 -27.62 -28.85 20.45
CA CYS A 577 -27.86 -27.96 19.30
C CYS A 577 -26.72 -26.97 19.14
N GLU A 578 -26.46 -26.53 17.88
CA GLU A 578 -25.40 -25.60 17.53
C GLU A 578 -25.38 -24.34 18.41
N LEU A 579 -26.54 -23.74 18.65
CA LEU A 579 -26.67 -22.53 19.47
C LEU A 579 -26.14 -22.74 20.90
N ALA A 580 -26.37 -23.92 21.48
CA ALA A 580 -25.87 -24.23 22.83
C ALA A 580 -24.34 -24.34 22.86
N TYR A 581 -23.73 -24.95 21.83
CA TYR A 581 -22.28 -25.04 21.76
C TYR A 581 -21.63 -23.68 21.46
N LYS A 582 -22.28 -22.85 20.67
CA LYS A 582 -21.86 -21.46 20.45
C LYS A 582 -21.85 -20.67 21.77
N VAL A 583 -22.92 -20.77 22.57
CA VAL A 583 -22.97 -20.13 23.90
C VAL A 583 -21.93 -20.76 24.83
N ALA A 584 -21.79 -22.09 24.83
CA ALA A 584 -20.78 -22.78 25.64
C ALA A 584 -19.35 -22.31 25.29
N GLY A 585 -19.03 -22.17 24.01
CA GLY A 585 -17.75 -21.60 23.56
C GLY A 585 -17.52 -20.17 24.07
N SER A 586 -18.53 -19.33 24.00
CA SER A 586 -18.50 -17.96 24.55
C SER A 586 -18.29 -17.93 26.06
N LEU A 587 -18.94 -18.83 26.82
CA LEU A 587 -18.77 -18.94 28.27
C LEU A 587 -17.35 -19.44 28.63
N ALA A 588 -16.87 -20.46 27.93
CA ALA A 588 -15.51 -20.96 28.11
C ALA A 588 -14.45 -19.86 27.89
N PHE A 589 -14.64 -19.03 26.86
CA PHE A 589 -13.76 -17.91 26.55
C PHE A 589 -13.77 -16.84 27.65
N ARG A 590 -14.94 -16.45 28.15
CA ARG A 590 -15.06 -15.46 29.23
C ARG A 590 -14.37 -15.94 30.50
N GLU A 591 -14.60 -17.21 30.87
CA GLU A 591 -13.91 -17.83 32.02
C GLU A 591 -12.39 -17.87 31.78
N ALA A 592 -11.95 -18.07 30.54
CA ALA A 592 -10.52 -18.06 30.21
C ALA A 592 -9.92 -16.65 30.35
N CYS A 593 -10.62 -15.61 29.98
CA CYS A 593 -10.16 -14.22 30.18
C CYS A 593 -10.03 -13.90 31.68
N ASP A 594 -10.98 -14.34 32.51
CA ASP A 594 -10.94 -14.11 33.95
C ASP A 594 -9.78 -14.85 34.65
N LYS A 595 -9.56 -16.13 34.28
CA LYS A 595 -8.51 -16.99 34.88
C LYS A 595 -7.15 -16.81 34.24
N GLY A 596 -7.10 -16.41 32.98
CA GLY A 596 -5.88 -16.29 32.17
C GLY A 596 -5.11 -15.00 32.37
N GLU A 597 -5.49 -14.19 33.37
CA GLU A 597 -4.89 -12.88 33.63
C GLU A 597 -4.84 -12.05 32.35
N SER A 598 -6.03 -11.60 31.90
CA SER A 598 -6.11 -10.73 30.75
C SER A 598 -5.27 -9.47 30.90
N ALA A 599 -4.54 -9.10 29.86
CA ALA A 599 -3.75 -7.89 29.79
C ALA A 599 -4.29 -6.93 28.71
N LEU A 600 -4.18 -5.63 28.98
CA LEU A 600 -4.49 -4.58 28.03
C LEU A 600 -3.29 -4.38 27.11
N LEU A 601 -3.53 -4.29 25.81
CA LEU A 601 -2.54 -4.02 24.79
C LEU A 601 -2.73 -2.61 24.23
N GLU A 602 -1.62 -1.90 24.01
CA GLU A 602 -1.59 -0.62 23.32
C GLU A 602 -0.78 -0.73 22.03
N PRO A 603 -1.17 -0.01 20.96
CA PRO A 603 -0.43 -0.03 19.71
C PRO A 603 0.87 0.79 19.84
N PHE A 604 1.99 0.17 19.48
CA PHE A 604 3.28 0.80 19.32
C PHE A 604 3.49 1.19 17.86
N MET A 605 4.02 2.39 17.69
CA MET A 605 4.35 2.96 16.39
C MET A 605 5.86 2.92 16.20
N ASN A 606 6.30 2.44 15.06
CA ASN A 606 7.66 2.63 14.60
C ASN A 606 7.77 4.05 14.05
N CYS A 607 8.58 4.85 14.71
CA CYS A 607 8.76 6.26 14.42
C CYS A 607 10.16 6.50 13.87
N GLU A 608 10.22 7.23 12.77
CA GLU A 608 11.45 7.75 12.19
C GLU A 608 11.42 9.26 12.32
N ILE A 609 12.35 9.82 13.08
CA ILE A 609 12.42 11.23 13.38
C ILE A 609 13.73 11.81 12.85
N VAL A 610 13.63 12.73 11.90
CA VAL A 610 14.79 13.38 11.27
C VAL A 610 14.93 14.79 11.80
N VAL A 611 16.09 15.07 12.39
CA VAL A 611 16.39 16.38 13.01
C VAL A 611 17.83 16.78 12.75
N PRO A 612 18.15 18.09 12.75
CA PRO A 612 19.54 18.55 12.80
C PRO A 612 20.26 18.02 14.05
N ASP A 613 21.55 17.75 13.92
CA ASP A 613 22.39 17.16 14.98
C ASP A 613 22.29 17.92 16.32
N GLU A 614 22.17 19.24 16.26
CA GLU A 614 22.04 20.11 17.45
C GLU A 614 20.79 19.83 18.30
N TYR A 615 19.73 19.22 17.76
CA TYR A 615 18.48 18.89 18.47
C TYR A 615 18.36 17.43 18.88
N LEU A 616 19.34 16.58 18.53
CA LEU A 616 19.27 15.13 18.77
C LEU A 616 19.02 14.81 20.25
N GLY A 617 19.76 15.44 21.15
CA GLY A 617 19.62 15.20 22.60
C GLY A 617 18.25 15.56 23.15
N ASP A 618 17.68 16.69 22.73
CA ASP A 618 16.36 17.13 23.14
C ASP A 618 15.25 16.20 22.63
N VAL A 619 15.40 15.72 21.39
CA VAL A 619 14.44 14.80 20.78
C VAL A 619 14.49 13.42 21.42
N MET A 620 15.69 12.87 21.67
CA MET A 620 15.85 11.61 22.39
C MET A 620 15.29 11.69 23.82
N GLY A 621 15.54 12.79 24.53
CA GLY A 621 14.97 13.05 25.85
C GLY A 621 13.44 13.13 25.82
N ASN A 622 12.87 13.75 24.79
CA ASN A 622 11.42 13.84 24.60
C ASN A 622 10.79 12.48 24.29
N LEU A 623 11.41 11.68 23.42
CA LEU A 623 10.94 10.33 23.09
C LEU A 623 10.94 9.43 24.33
N ASN A 624 12.00 9.47 25.13
CA ASN A 624 12.06 8.74 26.39
C ASN A 624 10.96 9.17 27.38
N ALA A 625 10.68 10.47 27.48
CA ALA A 625 9.57 10.98 28.30
C ALA A 625 8.19 10.50 27.80
N ARG A 626 8.07 10.17 26.52
CA ARG A 626 6.90 9.60 25.86
C ARG A 626 6.88 8.06 25.85
N ARG A 627 7.67 7.43 26.73
CA ARG A 627 7.78 5.98 26.82
C ARG A 627 8.32 5.32 25.55
N GLY A 628 9.03 6.10 24.73
CA GLY A 628 9.65 5.59 23.51
C GLY A 628 10.85 4.73 23.80
N GLN A 629 10.98 3.64 23.05
CA GLN A 629 12.15 2.76 23.04
C GLN A 629 12.99 3.15 21.82
N ILE A 630 14.13 3.78 22.03
CA ILE A 630 15.03 4.15 20.93
C ILE A 630 15.74 2.88 20.45
N LEU A 631 15.61 2.58 19.17
CA LEU A 631 16.21 1.40 18.54
C LEU A 631 17.63 1.70 18.07
N ASP A 632 17.78 2.71 17.24
CA ASP A 632 19.04 3.16 16.68
C ASP A 632 19.00 4.63 16.27
N THR A 633 20.15 5.14 15.81
CA THR A 633 20.29 6.48 15.26
C THR A 633 21.22 6.44 14.07
N ASP A 634 20.76 6.93 12.93
CA ASP A 634 21.51 7.02 11.70
C ASP A 634 21.95 8.45 11.40
N ILE A 635 23.20 8.59 10.95
CA ILE A 635 23.69 9.89 10.48
C ILE A 635 23.30 10.07 9.03
N ARG A 636 22.57 11.15 8.74
CA ARG A 636 22.22 11.51 7.36
C ARG A 636 23.11 12.63 6.81
N PRO A 637 23.29 12.69 5.48
CA PRO A 637 24.01 13.79 4.85
C PRO A 637 23.42 15.15 5.24
N GLY A 638 24.28 16.16 5.48
CA GLY A 638 23.87 17.52 5.84
C GLY A 638 23.68 17.75 7.33
N SER A 639 24.45 17.08 8.18
CA SER A 639 24.39 17.22 9.66
C SER A 639 22.99 16.96 10.22
N GLN A 640 22.29 15.99 9.65
CA GLN A 640 21.02 15.50 10.14
C GLN A 640 21.17 14.13 10.78
N GLN A 641 20.40 13.91 11.84
CA GLN A 641 20.28 12.63 12.53
C GLN A 641 18.88 12.07 12.32
N CYS A 642 18.81 10.78 12.06
CA CYS A 642 17.56 10.05 12.04
C CYS A 642 17.48 9.16 13.28
N VAL A 643 16.45 9.34 14.09
CA VAL A 643 16.18 8.52 15.27
C VAL A 643 15.07 7.55 14.97
N HIS A 644 15.34 6.25 15.11
CA HIS A 644 14.35 5.18 15.02
C HIS A 644 13.89 4.80 16.42
N ALA A 645 12.60 4.86 16.66
CA ALA A 645 12.05 4.57 17.98
C ALA A 645 10.67 3.91 17.90
N LEU A 646 10.41 3.00 18.83
CA LEU A 646 9.08 2.45 19.08
C LEU A 646 8.40 3.27 20.16
N VAL A 647 7.25 3.87 19.87
CA VAL A 647 6.54 4.75 20.80
C VAL A 647 5.06 4.39 20.86
N PRO A 648 4.43 4.32 22.05
CA PRO A 648 3.00 4.12 22.16
C PRO A 648 2.22 5.21 21.41
N LEU A 649 1.23 4.82 20.60
CA LEU A 649 0.44 5.77 19.80
C LEU A 649 -0.16 6.91 20.62
N LYS A 650 -0.61 6.61 21.83
CA LYS A 650 -1.19 7.59 22.76
C LYS A 650 -0.23 8.75 23.06
N GLU A 651 1.06 8.46 23.16
CA GLU A 651 2.09 9.45 23.50
C GLU A 651 2.52 10.27 22.27
N MET A 652 2.15 9.83 21.06
CA MET A 652 2.46 10.52 19.80
C MET A 652 1.46 11.62 19.44
N PHE A 653 0.30 11.68 20.11
CA PHE A 653 -0.66 12.74 19.84
C PHE A 653 -0.07 14.12 20.17
N GLY A 654 -0.14 15.02 19.18
CA GLY A 654 0.47 16.36 19.27
C GLY A 654 1.99 16.39 19.13
N TYR A 655 2.64 15.25 18.84
CA TYR A 655 4.10 15.18 18.70
C TYR A 655 4.63 16.06 17.57
N ALA A 656 3.91 16.16 16.44
CA ALA A 656 4.29 17.03 15.32
C ALA A 656 4.52 18.49 15.76
N THR A 657 3.61 19.02 16.57
CA THR A 657 3.69 20.37 17.10
C THR A 657 4.85 20.53 18.10
N ASP A 658 5.03 19.54 18.99
CA ASP A 658 6.11 19.54 19.97
C ASP A 658 7.49 19.43 19.29
N LEU A 659 7.63 18.54 18.30
CA LEU A 659 8.87 18.40 17.52
C LEU A 659 9.22 19.69 16.77
N ARG A 660 8.27 20.30 16.06
CA ARG A 660 8.48 21.58 15.36
C ARG A 660 8.89 22.70 16.30
N SER A 661 8.26 22.78 17.48
CA SER A 661 8.60 23.77 18.49
C SER A 661 10.04 23.60 19.01
N ARG A 662 10.49 22.35 19.23
CA ARG A 662 11.84 22.03 19.74
C ARG A 662 12.93 22.21 18.68
N THR A 663 12.61 21.96 17.42
CA THR A 663 13.57 21.98 16.31
C THR A 663 13.47 23.24 15.44
N GLN A 664 12.75 24.26 15.91
CA GLN A 664 12.51 25.50 15.15
C GLN A 664 11.91 25.24 13.75
N GLY A 665 11.03 24.24 13.66
CA GLY A 665 10.37 23.83 12.41
C GLY A 665 11.20 22.94 11.51
N ARG A 666 12.43 22.59 11.87
CA ARG A 666 13.35 21.79 11.03
C ARG A 666 13.23 20.29 11.21
N GLY A 667 12.57 19.83 12.29
CA GLY A 667 12.34 18.40 12.54
C GLY A 667 11.15 17.88 11.75
N THR A 668 11.32 16.69 11.16
CA THR A 668 10.26 15.94 10.53
C THR A 668 10.15 14.57 11.17
N PHE A 669 8.98 13.95 11.12
CA PHE A 669 8.82 12.58 11.57
C PHE A 669 7.80 11.86 10.70
N SER A 670 7.97 10.56 10.60
CA SER A 670 6.97 9.62 10.14
C SER A 670 6.73 8.56 11.19
N MET A 671 5.55 7.97 11.20
CA MET A 671 5.22 6.85 12.07
C MET A 671 4.30 5.87 11.36
N HIS A 672 4.50 4.61 11.61
CA HIS A 672 3.62 3.54 11.15
C HIS A 672 3.36 2.55 12.27
N PHE A 673 2.23 1.87 12.19
CA PHE A 673 1.91 0.82 13.15
C PHE A 673 2.94 -0.31 13.04
N ASP A 674 3.47 -0.75 14.18
CA ASP A 674 4.41 -1.86 14.25
C ASP A 674 3.74 -3.08 14.89
N HIS A 675 3.41 -3.01 16.15
CA HIS A 675 2.79 -4.11 16.90
C HIS A 675 1.98 -3.61 18.09
N TYR A 676 1.32 -4.54 18.76
CA TYR A 676 0.69 -4.33 20.06
C TYR A 676 1.60 -4.82 21.18
N GLU A 677 1.73 -4.03 22.26
CA GLU A 677 2.51 -4.39 23.46
C GLU A 677 1.66 -4.22 24.73
N GLU A 678 1.99 -4.97 25.77
CA GLU A 678 1.25 -4.94 27.04
C GLU A 678 1.41 -3.59 27.75
N VAL A 679 0.28 -3.00 28.12
CA VAL A 679 0.25 -1.76 28.90
C VAL A 679 0.76 -2.03 30.31
N ALA A 680 1.66 -1.15 30.79
CA ALA A 680 2.16 -1.25 32.17
C ALA A 680 0.99 -1.22 33.19
N LYS A 681 0.99 -2.16 34.14
CA LYS A 681 -0.12 -2.40 35.07
C LYS A 681 -0.58 -1.15 35.85
N ASN A 682 0.33 -0.22 36.12
CA ASN A 682 0.02 1.06 36.80
C ASN A 682 -0.76 2.05 35.90
N LEU A 683 -0.75 1.87 34.57
CA LEU A 683 -1.45 2.73 33.63
C LEU A 683 -2.84 2.21 33.27
N VAL A 684 -3.09 0.91 33.43
CA VAL A 684 -4.37 0.27 33.08
C VAL A 684 -5.57 0.94 33.73
N PRO A 685 -5.59 1.25 35.06
CA PRO A 685 -6.72 1.92 35.70
C PRO A 685 -7.00 3.30 35.11
N LYS A 686 -5.94 4.05 34.77
CA LYS A 686 -6.05 5.38 34.17
C LYS A 686 -6.62 5.33 32.75
N ILE A 687 -6.29 4.28 31.99
CA ILE A 687 -6.78 4.09 30.62
C ILE A 687 -8.25 3.66 30.65
N LEU A 688 -8.61 2.76 31.56
CA LEU A 688 -9.99 2.25 31.71
C LEU A 688 -10.93 3.22 32.42
N GLY A 689 -10.43 4.39 32.89
CA GLY A 689 -11.25 5.36 33.62
C GLY A 689 -11.68 4.90 35.02
N ILE A 690 -11.01 3.91 35.57
CA ILE A 690 -11.24 3.43 36.94
C ILE A 690 -10.60 4.44 37.88
N ILE A 691 -11.40 5.34 38.41
CA ILE A 691 -10.97 6.29 39.43
C ILE A 691 -11.07 5.58 40.78
N TYR A 692 -9.95 5.36 41.47
CA TYR A 692 -9.91 4.98 42.88
C TYR A 692 -10.06 6.20 43.77
#